data_6369c8dec57c85aafd359c834bbcdad4
#
_entry.id   6369c8dec57c85aafd359c834bbcdad4
#
_cell.length_a   1.000
_cell.length_b   1.000
_cell.length_c   1.000
_cell.angle_alpha   90.00
_cell.angle_beta   90.00
_cell.angle_gamma   90.00
#
_symmetry.space_group_name_H-M   'P 1'
#
loop_
_entity.id
_entity.type
_entity.pdbx_description
1 polymer ?
#
loop_
_entity_poly.entity_id
_entity_poly.type
_entity_poly.pdbx_seq_one_letter_code
_entity_poly.pdbx_strand_id
1 'polypeptide(L)'
;MPDIHISPKLTSALWTGLVVAVLLLGFGLRVHRLAYDSVWWDEGFSVWMARLPIRQMLAETARDTHPPLSYATLHFWLKLAGDEELALRLPSAFFGLLTVAVTHQIGREAGGRKAGLTAALLTALARLPVSWSQEIRMYAPASFFATLALWAALRVFSNRGRTQIWAVLLTLSLAAGLLELYLFAAVVLVLNLGFMIAFLASTHRWRLAAVWLATQVGALALFAPWIVYAWGRMSNFDIQATVGLWYVVKLYLSTVFLGIATDIERYLPLLMAGLIVLIGTSAIAAIAGKGRRVIWAVLVIGTLLPPFLVYTLSLPSLQINIHPPPSPRYFLLLCITVYVLIGWGITALDKSLRIVGIALLAGLVSLSGWSLRDYYTNSLYLSDDYISLAQTLEALRQPDDVVILNNDKDWPIFAYHYPYPFERSISYTQPIRDEKYADYLLAPYRENYQGIWLVQTRYAPVTDPQNYLLQWLQYRAWNWRHYRFAEADLWFFAMQQRRGDFDFIDRAETWPRGFIPVDAPIAEGAQLRGYTHPLPEVQAGNLITLGLGWHVTEGHEEQWPVALELIGQNGEEITSAPLTLYGSPLEREFFLPTEVFIPPNAPTGQARLVFVAGTTWQPLGTLRIRPPATQPLEETNIPPSAQQVGVRFGDNINLLAVSIPDRTEWLPGESIPLTLYWQASHIIPERYKVFVHLVGEAYNPVNNNTVWGQQDQEPRGGLAMTTSWLPGEIIVDDYLVPISPDAPPGHYRLQVGLYLPFEGNRLPAVNTQGQLLGDSVVIFEIEILE
;
A
#
# COMPACT_ATOMS: atom_id res chain seq x y z
N MET A 1 42.38 -36.42 10.21
CA MET A 1 41.82 -36.18 8.88
C MET A 1 42.84 -35.35 8.10
N PRO A 2 43.25 -35.78 6.91
CA PRO A 2 44.26 -35.06 6.14
C PRO A 2 43.78 -33.66 5.84
N ASP A 3 44.59 -32.63 6.11
CA ASP A 3 44.33 -31.24 5.73
C ASP A 3 44.24 -31.14 4.20
N ILE A 4 43.02 -31.03 3.68
CA ILE A 4 42.77 -30.74 2.26
C ILE A 4 43.26 -29.33 2.00
N HIS A 5 44.48 -29.17 1.49
CA HIS A 5 45.03 -27.89 1.03
C HIS A 5 44.26 -27.39 -0.21
N ILE A 6 43.17 -26.67 0.04
CA ILE A 6 42.43 -25.97 -1.02
C ILE A 6 43.31 -24.87 -1.59
N SER A 7 43.55 -24.87 -2.88
CA SER A 7 44.41 -23.85 -3.52
C SER A 7 43.85 -22.42 -3.31
N PRO A 8 44.69 -21.40 -3.17
CA PRO A 8 44.23 -20.01 -2.98
C PRO A 8 43.28 -19.51 -4.10
N LYS A 9 43.47 -20.00 -5.33
CA LYS A 9 42.60 -19.71 -6.47
C LYS A 9 41.21 -20.31 -6.29
N LEU A 10 41.12 -21.55 -5.86
CA LEU A 10 39.84 -22.23 -5.62
C LEU A 10 39.09 -21.61 -4.43
N THR A 11 39.80 -21.22 -3.37
CA THR A 11 39.23 -20.46 -2.23
C THR A 11 38.67 -19.11 -2.69
N SER A 12 39.37 -18.39 -3.56
CA SER A 12 38.89 -17.10 -4.10
C SER A 12 37.65 -17.30 -4.99
N ALA A 13 37.64 -18.33 -5.84
CA ALA A 13 36.51 -18.66 -6.71
C ALA A 13 35.24 -19.02 -5.89
N LEU A 14 35.40 -19.82 -4.83
CA LEU A 14 34.30 -20.16 -3.92
C LEU A 14 33.68 -18.90 -3.25
N TRP A 15 34.52 -17.98 -2.77
CA TRP A 15 34.00 -16.72 -2.19
C TRP A 15 33.26 -15.87 -3.22
N THR A 16 33.76 -15.78 -4.45
CA THR A 16 33.08 -15.06 -5.54
C THR A 16 31.75 -15.73 -5.86
N GLY A 17 31.73 -17.07 -5.96
CA GLY A 17 30.50 -17.84 -6.18
C GLY A 17 29.44 -17.61 -5.11
N LEU A 18 29.84 -17.57 -3.82
CA LEU A 18 28.92 -17.28 -2.72
C LEU A 18 28.34 -15.86 -2.79
N VAL A 19 29.15 -14.88 -3.14
CA VAL A 19 28.67 -13.49 -3.31
C VAL A 19 27.68 -13.40 -4.47
N VAL A 20 28.00 -14.03 -5.60
CA VAL A 20 27.10 -14.10 -6.77
C VAL A 20 25.78 -14.79 -6.39
N ALA A 21 25.83 -15.91 -5.65
CA ALA A 21 24.64 -16.60 -5.20
C ALA A 21 23.74 -15.71 -4.31
N VAL A 22 24.33 -14.93 -3.39
CA VAL A 22 23.57 -13.97 -2.56
C VAL A 22 22.97 -12.85 -3.41
N LEU A 23 23.69 -12.35 -4.41
CA LEU A 23 23.18 -11.32 -5.33
C LEU A 23 22.03 -11.85 -6.19
N LEU A 24 22.16 -13.09 -6.72
CA LEU A 24 21.09 -13.72 -7.49
C LEU A 24 19.84 -13.98 -6.64
N LEU A 25 20.02 -14.45 -5.40
CA LEU A 25 18.94 -14.62 -4.44
C LEU A 25 18.27 -13.27 -4.15
N GLY A 26 19.07 -12.23 -3.87
CA GLY A 26 18.57 -10.88 -3.62
C GLY A 26 17.84 -10.27 -4.81
N PHE A 27 18.29 -10.54 -6.04
CA PHE A 27 17.61 -10.14 -7.26
C PHE A 27 16.29 -10.91 -7.45
N GLY A 28 16.34 -12.24 -7.32
CA GLY A 28 15.16 -13.10 -7.44
C GLY A 28 14.04 -12.69 -6.50
N LEU A 29 14.36 -12.39 -5.23
CA LEU A 29 13.36 -11.90 -4.27
C LEU A 29 12.76 -10.55 -4.68
N ARG A 30 13.56 -9.63 -5.23
CA ARG A 30 13.08 -8.29 -5.64
C ARG A 30 12.25 -8.30 -6.92
N VAL A 31 12.47 -9.29 -7.78
CA VAL A 31 11.70 -9.44 -9.04
C VAL A 31 10.50 -10.39 -8.85
N HIS A 32 10.55 -11.26 -7.83
CA HIS A 32 9.44 -12.16 -7.55
C HIS A 32 8.16 -11.37 -7.26
N ARG A 33 7.13 -11.59 -8.05
CA ARG A 33 5.82 -10.91 -7.97
C ARG A 33 5.90 -9.38 -8.13
N LEU A 34 6.86 -8.86 -8.87
CA LEU A 34 7.11 -7.41 -8.99
C LEU A 34 5.93 -6.63 -9.59
N ALA A 35 5.12 -7.24 -10.46
CA ALA A 35 3.92 -6.66 -11.06
C ALA A 35 2.64 -7.28 -10.48
N TYR A 36 2.70 -7.82 -9.25
CA TYR A 36 1.56 -8.54 -8.69
C TYR A 36 0.62 -7.63 -7.91
N ASP A 37 1.18 -6.70 -7.12
CA ASP A 37 0.40 -5.74 -6.34
C ASP A 37 0.01 -4.56 -7.24
N SER A 38 -1.24 -4.10 -7.12
CA SER A 38 -1.73 -2.92 -7.83
C SER A 38 -0.93 -1.67 -7.50
N VAL A 39 -0.93 -0.69 -8.43
CA VAL A 39 -0.31 0.61 -8.21
C VAL A 39 -1.09 1.38 -7.15
N TRP A 40 -0.44 1.73 -6.05
CA TRP A 40 -1.05 2.51 -4.99
C TRP A 40 -0.82 4.03 -5.17
N TRP A 41 -1.41 4.85 -4.29
CA TRP A 41 -1.48 6.30 -4.46
C TRP A 41 -0.13 6.95 -4.77
N ASP A 42 0.89 6.67 -3.97
CA ASP A 42 2.24 7.25 -4.13
C ASP A 42 2.91 6.82 -5.44
N GLU A 43 2.69 5.58 -5.90
CA GLU A 43 3.20 5.09 -7.17
C GLU A 43 2.50 5.76 -8.35
N GLY A 44 1.16 5.81 -8.31
CA GLY A 44 0.35 6.49 -9.31
C GLY A 44 0.76 7.95 -9.48
N PHE A 45 0.97 8.66 -8.36
CA PHE A 45 1.49 10.03 -8.36
C PHE A 45 2.88 10.13 -9.00
N SER A 46 3.77 9.19 -8.71
CA SER A 46 5.11 9.18 -9.31
C SER A 46 5.06 8.99 -10.82
N VAL A 47 4.18 8.11 -11.31
CA VAL A 47 4.00 7.87 -12.76
C VAL A 47 3.36 9.06 -13.43
N TRP A 48 2.34 9.67 -12.81
CA TRP A 48 1.73 10.90 -13.32
C TRP A 48 2.75 12.01 -13.47
N MET A 49 3.57 12.26 -12.44
CA MET A 49 4.67 13.23 -12.49
C MET A 49 5.66 12.92 -13.63
N ALA A 50 6.01 11.66 -13.79
CA ALA A 50 6.94 11.23 -14.83
C ALA A 50 6.39 11.32 -16.27
N ARG A 51 5.06 11.25 -16.43
CA ARG A 51 4.39 11.46 -17.74
C ARG A 51 4.37 12.92 -18.19
N LEU A 52 4.51 13.88 -17.26
CA LEU A 52 4.54 15.30 -17.59
C LEU A 52 5.78 15.68 -18.45
N PRO A 53 5.68 16.71 -19.28
CA PRO A 53 6.85 17.33 -19.90
C PRO A 53 7.86 17.77 -18.84
N ILE A 54 9.17 17.57 -19.06
CA ILE A 54 10.22 17.76 -18.05
C ILE A 54 10.15 19.12 -17.33
N ARG A 55 9.82 20.21 -18.04
CA ARG A 55 9.68 21.54 -17.44
C ARG A 55 8.50 21.62 -16.48
N GLN A 56 7.36 21.03 -16.85
CA GLN A 56 6.18 21.00 -16.02
C GLN A 56 6.40 20.06 -14.81
N MET A 57 7.01 18.88 -15.02
CA MET A 57 7.39 17.97 -13.94
C MET A 57 8.25 18.68 -12.90
N LEU A 58 9.30 19.43 -13.31
CA LEU A 58 10.13 20.19 -12.39
C LEU A 58 9.35 21.30 -11.66
N ALA A 59 8.40 21.96 -12.31
CA ALA A 59 7.57 22.98 -11.68
C ALA A 59 6.61 22.38 -10.63
N GLU A 60 5.99 21.26 -10.94
CA GLU A 60 5.10 20.56 -9.99
C GLU A 60 5.91 19.95 -8.83
N THR A 61 7.07 19.35 -9.11
CA THR A 61 7.98 18.83 -8.08
C THR A 61 8.44 19.94 -7.11
N ALA A 62 8.62 21.18 -7.59
CA ALA A 62 9.00 22.29 -6.70
C ALA A 62 7.89 22.67 -5.69
N ARG A 63 6.66 22.24 -5.93
CA ARG A 63 5.51 22.40 -5.01
C ARG A 63 5.31 21.18 -4.11
N ASP A 64 5.94 20.05 -4.47
CA ASP A 64 5.88 18.80 -3.73
C ASP A 64 6.87 18.77 -2.56
N THR A 65 6.71 17.79 -1.70
CA THR A 65 7.58 17.50 -0.54
C THR A 65 8.80 16.66 -0.90
N HIS A 66 8.98 16.27 -2.16
CA HIS A 66 10.06 15.42 -2.64
C HIS A 66 10.91 16.13 -3.70
N PRO A 67 12.23 15.84 -3.76
CA PRO A 67 13.12 16.35 -4.80
C PRO A 67 12.94 15.66 -6.16
N PRO A 68 13.52 16.19 -7.27
CA PRO A 68 13.15 15.80 -8.63
C PRO A 68 13.84 14.57 -9.23
N LEU A 69 14.91 14.05 -8.63
CA LEU A 69 15.77 13.06 -9.30
C LEU A 69 15.04 11.77 -9.62
N SER A 70 14.23 11.27 -8.72
CA SER A 70 13.43 10.06 -8.92
C SER A 70 12.44 10.22 -10.07
N TYR A 71 11.68 11.32 -10.07
CA TYR A 71 10.71 11.60 -11.14
C TYR A 71 11.40 11.81 -12.50
N ALA A 72 12.54 12.49 -12.52
CA ALA A 72 13.33 12.67 -13.73
C ALA A 72 13.88 11.33 -14.25
N THR A 73 14.39 10.48 -13.37
CA THR A 73 14.88 9.15 -13.73
C THR A 73 13.74 8.32 -14.32
N LEU A 74 12.57 8.34 -13.67
CA LEU A 74 11.37 7.62 -14.14
C LEU A 74 10.86 8.18 -15.46
N HIS A 75 10.89 9.50 -15.69
CA HIS A 75 10.50 10.13 -16.95
C HIS A 75 11.30 9.61 -18.15
N PHE A 76 12.62 9.49 -18.00
CA PHE A 76 13.46 8.92 -19.07
C PHE A 76 13.30 7.40 -19.19
N TRP A 77 13.09 6.72 -18.07
CA TRP A 77 12.86 5.27 -18.04
C TRP A 77 11.56 4.88 -18.73
N LEU A 78 10.47 5.62 -18.51
CA LEU A 78 9.20 5.45 -19.22
C LEU A 78 9.35 5.47 -20.74
N LYS A 79 10.18 6.37 -21.26
CA LYS A 79 10.44 6.49 -22.71
C LYS A 79 11.23 5.31 -23.27
N LEU A 80 12.00 4.65 -22.43
CA LEU A 80 12.86 3.51 -22.80
C LEU A 80 12.16 2.17 -22.64
N ALA A 81 11.45 1.97 -21.55
CA ALA A 81 10.94 0.67 -21.11
C ALA A 81 9.42 0.54 -21.17
N GLY A 82 8.70 1.64 -21.46
CA GLY A 82 7.22 1.66 -21.42
C GLY A 82 6.69 1.91 -20.01
N ASP A 83 5.38 1.82 -19.87
CA ASP A 83 4.63 2.18 -18.65
C ASP A 83 3.92 0.98 -17.98
N GLU A 84 4.33 -0.24 -18.31
CA GLU A 84 3.86 -1.42 -17.61
C GLU A 84 4.45 -1.54 -16.20
N GLU A 85 3.68 -2.04 -15.25
CA GLU A 85 4.05 -2.11 -13.83
C GLU A 85 5.40 -2.80 -13.58
N LEU A 86 5.66 -3.92 -14.29
CA LEU A 86 6.93 -4.61 -14.22
C LEU A 86 8.10 -3.67 -14.59
N ALA A 87 7.96 -2.98 -15.72
CA ALA A 87 8.99 -2.08 -16.23
C ALA A 87 9.21 -0.91 -15.26
N LEU A 88 8.14 -0.33 -14.73
CA LEU A 88 8.20 0.83 -13.83
C LEU A 88 8.88 0.54 -12.50
N ARG A 89 8.74 -0.68 -11.95
CA ARG A 89 9.35 -1.10 -10.67
C ARG A 89 10.79 -1.61 -10.81
N LEU A 90 11.24 -2.00 -12.01
CA LEU A 90 12.60 -2.52 -12.24
C LEU A 90 13.73 -1.60 -11.76
N PRO A 91 13.70 -0.26 -11.95
CA PRO A 91 14.74 0.62 -11.43
C PRO A 91 14.95 0.47 -9.92
N SER A 92 13.85 0.43 -9.14
CA SER A 92 13.92 0.22 -7.69
C SER A 92 14.52 -1.13 -7.32
N ALA A 93 14.18 -2.20 -8.06
CA ALA A 93 14.75 -3.53 -7.86
C ALA A 93 16.28 -3.54 -8.13
N PHE A 94 16.74 -2.86 -9.17
CA PHE A 94 18.17 -2.71 -9.47
C PHE A 94 18.92 -1.92 -8.38
N PHE A 95 18.38 -0.79 -7.92
CA PHE A 95 18.98 -0.02 -6.82
C PHE A 95 19.03 -0.83 -5.52
N GLY A 96 17.98 -1.60 -5.23
CA GLY A 96 17.98 -2.52 -4.10
C GLY A 96 19.05 -3.62 -4.19
N LEU A 97 19.31 -4.17 -5.40
CA LEU A 97 20.38 -5.12 -5.63
C LEU A 97 21.76 -4.48 -5.44
N LEU A 98 21.96 -3.27 -5.97
CA LEU A 98 23.20 -2.52 -5.79
C LEU A 98 23.46 -2.21 -4.32
N THR A 99 22.42 -1.95 -3.53
CA THR A 99 22.52 -1.79 -2.06
C THR A 99 23.07 -3.04 -1.41
N VAL A 100 22.63 -4.25 -1.79
CA VAL A 100 23.19 -5.53 -1.29
C VAL A 100 24.66 -5.66 -1.63
N ALA A 101 25.04 -5.33 -2.87
CA ALA A 101 26.44 -5.40 -3.32
C ALA A 101 27.37 -4.45 -2.56
N VAL A 102 26.92 -3.21 -2.31
CA VAL A 102 27.72 -2.21 -1.55
C VAL A 102 27.76 -2.59 -0.07
N THR A 103 26.67 -3.13 0.51
CA THR A 103 26.64 -3.64 1.90
C THR A 103 27.68 -4.75 2.11
N HIS A 104 27.84 -5.65 1.11
CA HIS A 104 28.92 -6.64 1.14
C HIS A 104 30.30 -5.99 1.29
N GLN A 105 30.56 -4.91 0.55
CA GLN A 105 31.87 -4.22 0.61
C GLN A 105 32.09 -3.56 1.97
N ILE A 106 31.07 -2.89 2.53
CA ILE A 106 31.15 -2.27 3.87
C ILE A 106 31.43 -3.34 4.92
N GLY A 107 30.68 -4.46 4.91
CA GLY A 107 30.87 -5.55 5.85
C GLY A 107 32.27 -6.21 5.71
N ARG A 108 32.79 -6.31 4.48
CA ARG A 108 34.16 -6.81 4.21
C ARG A 108 35.23 -5.90 4.79
N GLU A 109 35.06 -4.60 4.74
CA GLU A 109 35.99 -3.65 5.36
C GLU A 109 35.91 -3.65 6.87
N ALA A 110 34.70 -3.78 7.43
CA ALA A 110 34.45 -3.84 8.86
C ALA A 110 35.03 -5.14 9.49
N GLY A 111 34.54 -6.29 9.06
CA GLY A 111 34.83 -7.58 9.70
C GLY A 111 35.47 -8.65 8.79
N GLY A 112 35.83 -8.32 7.53
CA GLY A 112 36.40 -9.26 6.56
C GLY A 112 35.36 -9.99 5.72
N ARG A 113 35.83 -10.97 4.90
CA ARG A 113 34.98 -11.65 3.88
C ARG A 113 33.71 -12.28 4.46
N LYS A 114 33.78 -12.92 5.62
CA LYS A 114 32.64 -13.56 6.28
C LYS A 114 31.60 -12.53 6.70
N ALA A 115 32.03 -11.44 7.36
CA ALA A 115 31.15 -10.38 7.79
C ALA A 115 30.45 -9.71 6.59
N GLY A 116 31.19 -9.49 5.49
CA GLY A 116 30.62 -8.95 4.27
C GLY A 116 29.54 -9.86 3.65
N LEU A 117 29.81 -11.16 3.56
CA LEU A 117 28.83 -12.12 3.03
C LEU A 117 27.59 -12.22 3.92
N THR A 118 27.75 -12.26 5.25
CA THR A 118 26.63 -12.30 6.21
C THR A 118 25.79 -11.03 6.12
N ALA A 119 26.41 -9.86 6.09
CA ALA A 119 25.70 -8.60 5.95
C ALA A 119 24.90 -8.50 4.63
N ALA A 120 25.54 -8.93 3.52
CA ALA A 120 24.86 -8.99 2.22
C ALA A 120 23.67 -9.96 2.23
N LEU A 121 23.83 -11.14 2.83
CA LEU A 121 22.74 -12.12 2.96
C LEU A 121 21.57 -11.57 3.77
N LEU A 122 21.83 -10.95 4.92
CA LEU A 122 20.80 -10.34 5.75
C LEU A 122 20.09 -9.20 5.00
N THR A 123 20.83 -8.34 4.29
CA THR A 123 20.24 -7.26 3.46
C THR A 123 19.42 -7.81 2.29
N ALA A 124 19.85 -8.92 1.69
CA ALA A 124 19.13 -9.58 0.60
C ALA A 124 17.79 -10.16 1.05
N LEU A 125 17.73 -10.70 2.28
CA LEU A 125 16.55 -11.36 2.86
C LEU A 125 15.67 -10.44 3.70
N ALA A 126 16.14 -9.28 4.13
CA ALA A 126 15.36 -8.39 4.99
C ALA A 126 14.13 -7.84 4.26
N ARG A 127 12.94 -7.98 4.86
CA ARG A 127 11.66 -7.53 4.28
C ARG A 127 11.67 -6.05 3.92
N LEU A 128 12.17 -5.17 4.80
CA LEU A 128 12.18 -3.73 4.55
C LEU A 128 12.92 -3.35 3.26
N PRO A 129 14.18 -3.74 3.01
CA PRO A 129 14.84 -3.46 1.73
C PRO A 129 14.21 -4.17 0.53
N VAL A 130 13.58 -5.32 0.71
CA VAL A 130 12.92 -6.04 -0.39
C VAL A 130 11.64 -5.33 -0.80
N SER A 131 10.73 -5.03 0.13
CA SER A 131 9.45 -4.37 -0.16
C SER A 131 9.66 -3.02 -0.86
N TRP A 132 10.52 -2.14 -0.32
CA TRP A 132 10.80 -0.84 -0.95
C TRP A 132 11.61 -0.93 -2.25
N SER A 133 12.16 -2.09 -2.59
CA SER A 133 12.75 -2.34 -3.91
C SER A 133 11.70 -2.75 -4.96
N GLN A 134 10.45 -2.96 -4.55
CA GLN A 134 9.34 -3.34 -5.42
C GLN A 134 8.36 -2.18 -5.68
N GLU A 135 8.70 -0.98 -5.26
CA GLU A 135 7.87 0.22 -5.34
C GLU A 135 8.40 1.22 -6.37
N ILE A 136 7.51 1.94 -7.06
CA ILE A 136 7.85 3.04 -7.99
C ILE A 136 8.13 4.30 -7.17
N ARG A 137 9.09 4.24 -6.24
CA ARG A 137 9.38 5.34 -5.29
C ARG A 137 10.88 5.57 -5.12
N MET A 138 11.23 6.76 -4.65
CA MET A 138 12.60 7.24 -4.43
C MET A 138 13.36 6.50 -3.32
N TYR A 139 12.72 5.65 -2.51
CA TYR A 139 13.35 5.10 -1.30
C TYR A 139 14.47 4.10 -1.59
N ALA A 140 14.32 3.22 -2.58
CA ALA A 140 15.38 2.29 -2.96
C ALA A 140 16.61 3.00 -3.58
N PRO A 141 16.46 3.95 -4.53
CA PRO A 141 17.57 4.79 -4.99
C PRO A 141 18.25 5.56 -3.86
N ALA A 142 17.47 6.22 -2.98
CA ALA A 142 18.02 6.95 -1.84
C ALA A 142 18.80 6.05 -0.88
N SER A 143 18.32 4.83 -0.60
CA SER A 143 19.02 3.82 0.22
C SER A 143 20.34 3.38 -0.43
N PHE A 144 20.36 3.19 -1.75
CA PHE A 144 21.60 2.91 -2.49
C PHE A 144 22.60 4.05 -2.35
N PHE A 145 22.19 5.31 -2.60
CA PHE A 145 23.09 6.45 -2.46
C PHE A 145 23.56 6.64 -1.01
N ALA A 146 22.72 6.38 0.00
CA ALA A 146 23.11 6.38 1.41
C ALA A 146 24.19 5.33 1.70
N THR A 147 23.99 4.12 1.21
CA THR A 147 24.93 3.01 1.38
C THR A 147 26.26 3.28 0.65
N LEU A 148 26.21 3.83 -0.56
CA LEU A 148 27.40 4.20 -1.34
C LEU A 148 28.15 5.37 -0.70
N ALA A 149 27.43 6.39 -0.21
CA ALA A 149 28.02 7.51 0.54
C ALA A 149 28.70 7.03 1.81
N LEU A 150 28.08 6.12 2.57
CA LEU A 150 28.67 5.49 3.76
C LEU A 150 29.97 4.75 3.39
N TRP A 151 29.94 3.92 2.35
CA TRP A 151 31.16 3.22 1.91
C TRP A 151 32.25 4.17 1.47
N ALA A 152 31.93 5.16 0.64
CA ALA A 152 32.88 6.16 0.17
C ALA A 152 33.48 6.98 1.36
N ALA A 153 32.66 7.38 2.33
CA ALA A 153 33.12 8.07 3.53
C ALA A 153 34.10 7.21 4.35
N LEU A 154 33.80 5.93 4.58
CA LEU A 154 34.70 5.01 5.28
C LEU A 154 36.05 4.86 4.56
N ARG A 155 36.06 4.89 3.22
CA ARG A 155 37.27 4.87 2.40
C ARG A 155 38.05 6.17 2.52
N VAL A 156 37.40 7.31 2.54
CA VAL A 156 38.03 8.62 2.79
C VAL A 156 38.64 8.66 4.20
N PHE A 157 37.91 8.21 5.24
CA PHE A 157 38.39 8.18 6.62
C PHE A 157 39.60 7.27 6.82
N SER A 158 39.66 6.14 6.12
CA SER A 158 40.80 5.19 6.21
C SER A 158 42.00 5.61 5.42
N ASN A 159 41.93 6.65 4.60
CA ASN A 159 42.99 7.13 3.69
C ASN A 159 43.64 5.98 2.86
N ARG A 160 42.86 4.96 2.49
CA ARG A 160 43.32 3.79 1.75
C ARG A 160 43.00 3.94 0.26
N GLY A 161 44.06 3.91 -0.56
CA GLY A 161 43.92 3.92 -2.01
C GLY A 161 43.74 5.32 -2.60
N ARG A 162 43.04 5.43 -3.73
CA ARG A 162 42.83 6.69 -4.47
C ARG A 162 41.75 7.57 -3.77
N THR A 163 42.10 8.28 -2.71
CA THR A 163 41.22 9.12 -1.90
C THR A 163 40.38 10.08 -2.75
N GLN A 164 40.93 10.61 -3.87
CA GLN A 164 40.20 11.50 -4.76
C GLN A 164 38.98 10.83 -5.41
N ILE A 165 39.11 9.57 -5.87
CA ILE A 165 37.94 8.83 -6.46
C ILE A 165 36.83 8.66 -5.43
N TRP A 166 37.23 8.31 -4.19
CA TRP A 166 36.25 8.15 -3.12
C TRP A 166 35.61 9.47 -2.69
N ALA A 167 36.37 10.57 -2.74
CA ALA A 167 35.81 11.89 -2.50
C ALA A 167 34.80 12.31 -3.58
N VAL A 168 35.11 12.05 -4.86
CA VAL A 168 34.15 12.30 -5.96
C VAL A 168 32.91 11.44 -5.81
N LEU A 169 33.08 10.13 -5.55
CA LEU A 169 31.92 9.23 -5.31
C LEU A 169 31.07 9.67 -4.12
N LEU A 170 31.71 10.12 -3.04
CA LEU A 170 31.01 10.65 -1.87
C LEU A 170 30.19 11.91 -2.25
N THR A 171 30.82 12.86 -2.95
CA THR A 171 30.17 14.10 -3.41
C THR A 171 28.94 13.79 -4.25
N LEU A 172 29.08 12.92 -5.25
CA LEU A 172 27.99 12.55 -6.16
C LEU A 172 26.87 11.79 -5.43
N SER A 173 27.24 10.87 -4.51
CA SER A 173 26.25 10.12 -3.72
C SER A 173 25.48 11.02 -2.77
N LEU A 174 26.14 12.00 -2.12
CA LEU A 174 25.47 12.97 -1.26
C LEU A 174 24.52 13.87 -2.05
N ALA A 175 24.98 14.39 -3.19
CA ALA A 175 24.15 15.24 -4.05
C ALA A 175 22.94 14.47 -4.61
N ALA A 176 23.16 13.27 -5.15
CA ALA A 176 22.09 12.42 -5.67
C ALA A 176 21.10 12.04 -4.57
N GLY A 177 21.58 11.64 -3.38
CA GLY A 177 20.71 11.31 -2.26
C GLY A 177 19.83 12.48 -1.78
N LEU A 178 20.38 13.69 -1.74
CA LEU A 178 19.63 14.91 -1.43
C LEU A 178 18.63 15.27 -2.53
N LEU A 179 18.92 14.96 -3.79
CA LEU A 179 18.03 15.15 -4.92
C LEU A 179 16.99 14.02 -5.05
N GLU A 180 17.15 12.90 -4.34
CA GLU A 180 16.13 11.83 -4.22
C GLU A 180 15.16 12.07 -3.06
N LEU A 181 15.68 12.50 -1.91
CA LEU A 181 14.88 12.61 -0.68
C LEU A 181 15.46 13.64 0.29
N TYR A 182 14.68 14.63 0.73
CA TYR A 182 15.17 15.64 1.68
C TYR A 182 15.59 15.02 3.04
N LEU A 183 14.92 13.94 3.47
CA LEU A 183 15.32 13.20 4.68
C LEU A 183 16.73 12.60 4.59
N PHE A 184 17.35 12.57 3.41
CA PHE A 184 18.76 12.18 3.23
C PHE A 184 19.72 13.08 4.02
N ALA A 185 19.28 14.26 4.44
CA ALA A 185 20.01 15.11 5.41
C ALA A 185 20.39 14.35 6.69
N ALA A 186 19.59 13.36 7.12
CA ALA A 186 19.93 12.49 8.25
C ALA A 186 21.18 11.64 7.98
N VAL A 187 21.39 11.17 6.76
CA VAL A 187 22.61 10.46 6.34
C VAL A 187 23.80 11.40 6.38
N VAL A 188 23.64 12.63 5.84
CA VAL A 188 24.69 13.66 5.90
C VAL A 188 25.09 13.93 7.35
N LEU A 189 24.12 14.04 8.28
CA LEU A 189 24.40 14.23 9.71
C LEU A 189 25.20 13.06 10.30
N VAL A 190 24.78 11.81 10.06
CA VAL A 190 25.51 10.61 10.53
C VAL A 190 26.93 10.58 10.03
N LEU A 191 27.14 10.91 8.75
CA LEU A 191 28.47 10.94 8.14
C LEU A 191 29.34 12.08 8.70
N ASN A 192 28.76 13.25 9.01
CA ASN A 192 29.48 14.35 9.65
C ASN A 192 29.88 14.02 11.10
N LEU A 193 29.02 13.35 11.87
CA LEU A 193 29.39 12.82 13.19
C LEU A 193 30.53 11.80 13.07
N GLY A 194 30.45 10.90 12.07
CA GLY A 194 31.52 9.96 11.75
C GLY A 194 32.83 10.65 11.36
N PHE A 195 32.76 11.73 10.59
CA PHE A 195 33.91 12.56 10.26
C PHE A 195 34.54 13.17 11.51
N MET A 196 33.77 13.70 12.47
CA MET A 196 34.33 14.24 13.71
C MET A 196 35.18 13.21 14.46
N ILE A 197 34.69 11.97 14.56
CA ILE A 197 35.43 10.88 15.18
C ILE A 197 36.70 10.55 14.39
N ALA A 198 36.59 10.47 13.08
CA ALA A 198 37.71 10.20 12.19
C ALA A 198 38.77 11.30 12.25
N PHE A 199 38.35 12.57 12.32
CA PHE A 199 39.22 13.74 12.46
C PHE A 199 40.03 13.67 13.74
N LEU A 200 39.37 13.38 14.90
CA LEU A 200 40.05 13.25 16.19
C LEU A 200 41.04 12.08 16.22
N ALA A 201 40.73 10.98 15.50
CA ALA A 201 41.55 9.79 15.42
C ALA A 201 42.69 9.86 14.40
N SER A 202 42.68 10.82 13.48
CA SER A 202 43.60 10.90 12.35
C SER A 202 44.86 11.68 12.67
N THR A 203 46.03 11.15 12.25
CA THR A 203 47.31 11.87 12.26
C THR A 203 47.37 12.96 11.18
N HIS A 204 46.65 12.82 10.07
CA HIS A 204 46.55 13.76 8.97
C HIS A 204 45.24 14.53 8.97
N ARG A 205 44.78 14.94 10.14
CA ARG A 205 43.42 15.50 10.39
C ARG A 205 43.08 16.69 9.48
N TRP A 206 44.01 17.61 9.22
CA TRP A 206 43.73 18.78 8.40
C TRP A 206 43.58 18.46 6.91
N ARG A 207 44.35 17.49 6.40
CA ARG A 207 44.15 16.99 5.03
C ARG A 207 42.79 16.29 4.91
N LEU A 208 42.43 15.50 5.91
CA LEU A 208 41.12 14.88 5.96
C LEU A 208 40.02 15.93 5.98
N ALA A 209 40.17 17.00 6.80
CA ALA A 209 39.21 18.10 6.89
C ALA A 209 39.07 18.83 5.53
N ALA A 210 40.16 19.10 4.84
CA ALA A 210 40.11 19.75 3.53
C ALA A 210 39.39 18.91 2.47
N VAL A 211 39.68 17.61 2.42
CA VAL A 211 38.94 16.67 1.54
C VAL A 211 37.46 16.59 1.91
N TRP A 212 37.15 16.46 3.20
CA TRP A 212 35.79 16.40 3.68
C TRP A 212 35.00 17.67 3.35
N LEU A 213 35.58 18.85 3.62
CA LEU A 213 34.95 20.12 3.30
C LEU A 213 34.69 20.26 1.80
N ALA A 214 35.66 19.85 0.97
CA ALA A 214 35.49 19.86 -0.49
C ALA A 214 34.35 18.97 -0.94
N THR A 215 34.16 17.78 -0.33
CA THR A 215 33.01 16.90 -0.65
C THR A 215 31.68 17.52 -0.24
N GLN A 216 31.59 18.16 0.95
CA GLN A 216 30.38 18.82 1.42
C GLN A 216 30.02 20.02 0.54
N VAL A 217 31.00 20.88 0.23
CA VAL A 217 30.79 22.05 -0.66
C VAL A 217 30.40 21.60 -2.06
N GLY A 218 31.06 20.56 -2.60
CA GLY A 218 30.70 20.00 -3.90
C GLY A 218 29.30 19.43 -3.96
N ALA A 219 28.89 18.67 -2.92
CA ALA A 219 27.54 18.13 -2.83
C ALA A 219 26.48 19.25 -2.72
N LEU A 220 26.76 20.25 -1.89
CA LEU A 220 25.89 21.42 -1.73
C LEU A 220 25.79 22.22 -3.04
N ALA A 221 26.89 22.42 -3.75
CA ALA A 221 26.90 23.13 -5.03
C ALA A 221 26.05 22.44 -6.10
N LEU A 222 26.03 21.11 -6.09
CA LEU A 222 25.17 20.33 -7.00
C LEU A 222 23.70 20.35 -6.59
N PHE A 223 23.39 20.41 -5.29
CA PHE A 223 22.04 20.44 -4.76
C PHE A 223 21.44 21.85 -4.72
N ALA A 224 22.25 22.90 -4.52
CA ALA A 224 21.81 24.27 -4.31
C ALA A 224 20.91 24.83 -5.44
N PRO A 225 21.16 24.58 -6.74
CA PRO A 225 20.28 25.09 -7.79
C PRO A 225 18.84 24.62 -7.63
N TRP A 226 18.65 23.36 -7.20
CA TRP A 226 17.32 22.83 -6.95
C TRP A 226 16.67 23.45 -5.72
N ILE A 227 17.35 23.48 -4.58
CA ILE A 227 16.72 24.00 -3.35
C ILE A 227 16.39 25.50 -3.46
N VAL A 228 17.24 26.27 -4.16
CA VAL A 228 16.95 27.69 -4.45
C VAL A 228 15.72 27.82 -5.34
N TYR A 229 15.55 26.96 -6.34
CA TYR A 229 14.39 26.94 -7.22
C TYR A 229 13.10 26.56 -6.46
N ALA A 230 13.17 25.53 -5.60
CA ALA A 230 12.02 25.02 -4.85
C ALA A 230 11.66 25.87 -3.63
N TRP A 231 12.62 26.67 -3.11
CA TRP A 231 12.41 27.47 -1.91
C TRP A 231 11.20 28.42 -2.02
N GLY A 232 10.32 28.36 -1.07
CA GLY A 232 9.08 29.15 -1.03
C GLY A 232 7.95 28.67 -1.98
N ARG A 233 8.19 27.56 -2.74
CA ARG A 233 7.15 26.93 -3.57
C ARG A 233 6.60 25.65 -2.94
N MET A 234 7.38 25.02 -2.07
CA MET A 234 7.02 23.77 -1.41
C MET A 234 5.75 23.93 -0.60
N SER A 235 4.84 22.99 -0.73
CA SER A 235 3.65 22.90 0.12
C SER A 235 4.03 22.55 1.56
N ASN A 236 3.30 23.10 2.51
CA ASN A 236 3.42 22.70 3.91
C ASN A 236 2.82 21.30 4.06
N PHE A 237 3.59 20.39 4.63
CA PHE A 237 3.13 19.06 4.98
C PHE A 237 3.14 18.94 6.51
N ASP A 238 2.01 19.25 7.12
CA ASP A 238 1.84 19.21 8.57
C ASP A 238 0.80 18.16 8.93
N ILE A 239 1.27 16.96 9.27
CA ILE A 239 0.43 15.93 9.91
C ILE A 239 0.88 15.85 11.36
N GLN A 240 0.18 16.54 12.24
CA GLN A 240 0.46 16.52 13.65
C GLN A 240 0.10 15.15 14.26
N ALA A 241 1.09 14.31 14.45
CA ALA A 241 0.95 13.06 15.19
C ALA A 241 1.87 13.09 16.40
N THR A 242 1.31 13.28 17.58
CA THR A 242 2.06 13.15 18.83
C THR A 242 2.30 11.69 19.17
N VAL A 243 3.49 11.20 18.94
CA VAL A 243 3.88 9.81 19.28
C VAL A 243 5.01 9.82 20.32
N GLY A 244 5.02 8.84 21.22
CA GLY A 244 6.11 8.68 22.18
C GLY A 244 7.38 8.12 21.53
N LEU A 245 8.58 8.50 22.04
CA LEU A 245 9.85 7.94 21.58
C LEU A 245 9.87 6.40 21.60
N TRP A 246 9.26 5.79 22.62
CA TRP A 246 9.21 4.34 22.75
C TRP A 246 8.43 3.67 21.61
N TYR A 247 7.37 4.30 21.13
CA TYR A 247 6.65 3.85 19.93
C TYR A 247 7.56 3.85 18.70
N VAL A 248 8.33 4.93 18.49
CA VAL A 248 9.27 5.03 17.35
C VAL A 248 10.38 3.99 17.44
N VAL A 249 10.89 3.70 18.64
CA VAL A 249 11.89 2.63 18.86
C VAL A 249 11.29 1.25 18.55
N LYS A 250 10.07 0.96 19.01
CA LYS A 250 9.37 -0.28 18.67
C LYS A 250 9.16 -0.41 17.16
N LEU A 251 8.67 0.66 16.52
CA LEU A 251 8.49 0.70 15.08
C LEU A 251 9.79 0.44 14.31
N TYR A 252 10.89 1.05 14.74
CA TYR A 252 12.21 0.84 14.15
C TYR A 252 12.66 -0.63 14.23
N LEU A 253 12.61 -1.23 15.41
CA LEU A 253 13.02 -2.62 15.62
C LEU A 253 12.12 -3.59 14.87
N SER A 254 10.79 -3.39 14.94
CA SER A 254 9.83 -4.19 14.16
C SER A 254 10.18 -4.15 12.68
N THR A 255 10.31 -2.95 12.13
CA THR A 255 10.52 -2.74 10.70
C THR A 255 11.83 -3.36 10.20
N VAL A 256 12.91 -3.21 10.95
CA VAL A 256 14.24 -3.70 10.55
C VAL A 256 14.34 -5.21 10.63
N PHE A 257 13.67 -5.87 11.60
CA PHE A 257 13.82 -7.31 11.82
C PHE A 257 12.63 -8.14 11.33
N LEU A 258 11.38 -7.66 11.51
CA LEU A 258 10.16 -8.46 11.33
C LEU A 258 9.25 -7.94 10.20
N GLY A 259 9.36 -6.65 9.81
CA GLY A 259 8.36 -5.99 9.00
C GLY A 259 7.20 -5.42 9.85
N ILE A 260 6.20 -4.81 9.18
CA ILE A 260 5.21 -3.93 9.83
C ILE A 260 4.09 -4.70 10.58
N ALA A 261 3.77 -5.90 10.13
CA ALA A 261 2.51 -6.59 10.50
C ALA A 261 2.61 -7.53 11.73
N THR A 262 3.66 -7.43 12.56
CA THR A 262 3.88 -8.38 13.66
C THR A 262 3.77 -7.70 15.02
N ASP A 263 3.06 -8.32 15.95
CA ASP A 263 3.11 -7.93 17.36
C ASP A 263 4.54 -8.05 17.89
N ILE A 264 5.21 -6.90 17.97
CA ILE A 264 6.61 -6.84 18.38
C ILE A 264 6.80 -7.04 19.89
N GLU A 265 5.77 -6.79 20.71
CA GLU A 265 5.93 -6.76 22.16
C GLU A 265 6.42 -8.08 22.71
N ARG A 266 5.91 -9.18 22.15
CA ARG A 266 6.34 -10.54 22.47
C ARG A 266 7.82 -10.81 22.18
N TYR A 267 8.39 -10.24 21.12
CA TYR A 267 9.76 -10.51 20.66
C TYR A 267 10.74 -9.40 21.04
N LEU A 268 10.26 -8.25 21.49
CA LEU A 268 11.06 -7.05 21.75
C LEU A 268 12.23 -7.26 22.72
N PRO A 269 12.07 -7.93 23.91
CA PRO A 269 13.19 -8.17 24.82
C PRO A 269 14.30 -9.01 24.19
N LEU A 270 13.92 -10.02 23.40
CA LEU A 270 14.87 -10.90 22.69
C LEU A 270 15.63 -10.14 21.62
N LEU A 271 14.92 -9.32 20.81
CA LEU A 271 15.56 -8.49 19.77
C LEU A 271 16.51 -7.46 20.35
N MET A 272 16.13 -6.78 21.43
CA MET A 272 16.99 -5.83 22.12
C MET A 272 18.22 -6.49 22.72
N ALA A 273 18.05 -7.60 23.43
CA ALA A 273 19.17 -8.36 24.03
C ALA A 273 20.12 -8.87 22.93
N GLY A 274 19.58 -9.43 21.84
CA GLY A 274 20.36 -9.86 20.68
C GLY A 274 21.15 -8.71 20.05
N LEU A 275 20.53 -7.57 19.84
CA LEU A 275 21.20 -6.39 19.28
C LEU A 275 22.32 -5.88 20.19
N ILE A 276 22.10 -5.80 21.49
CA ILE A 276 23.10 -5.39 22.49
C ILE A 276 24.30 -6.34 22.45
N VAL A 277 24.07 -7.65 22.46
CA VAL A 277 25.14 -8.66 22.40
C VAL A 277 25.95 -8.53 21.12
N LEU A 278 25.27 -8.34 19.98
CA LEU A 278 25.94 -8.23 18.67
C LEU A 278 26.72 -6.92 18.51
N ILE A 279 26.20 -5.80 19.03
CA ILE A 279 26.95 -4.56 19.11
C ILE A 279 28.17 -4.72 20.03
N GLY A 280 28.00 -5.35 21.18
CA GLY A 280 29.09 -5.59 22.13
C GLY A 280 30.22 -6.48 21.56
N THR A 281 29.87 -7.59 20.90
CA THR A 281 30.87 -8.47 20.26
C THR A 281 31.60 -7.81 19.10
N SER A 282 30.86 -7.01 18.29
CA SER A 282 31.49 -6.21 17.23
C SER A 282 32.40 -5.12 17.79
N ALA A 283 32.06 -4.54 18.96
CA ALA A 283 32.89 -3.54 19.65
C ALA A 283 34.23 -4.16 20.09
N ILE A 284 34.20 -5.32 20.73
CA ILE A 284 35.42 -6.05 21.14
C ILE A 284 36.31 -6.30 19.92
N ALA A 285 35.73 -6.78 18.82
CA ALA A 285 36.48 -7.02 17.58
C ALA A 285 37.05 -5.74 16.96
N ALA A 286 36.33 -4.61 17.08
CA ALA A 286 36.78 -3.31 16.58
C ALA A 286 37.94 -2.74 17.40
N ILE A 287 37.93 -2.95 18.73
CA ILE A 287 39.01 -2.52 19.64
C ILE A 287 40.32 -3.27 19.37
N ALA A 288 40.21 -4.57 19.08
CA ALA A 288 41.37 -5.43 18.74
C ALA A 288 42.02 -5.08 17.40
N GLY A 289 41.28 -4.44 16.46
CA GLY A 289 41.71 -4.12 15.09
C GLY A 289 42.14 -2.66 14.91
N LYS A 290 43.40 -2.40 14.50
CA LYS A 290 43.85 -1.03 14.16
C LYS A 290 43.00 -0.42 13.03
N GLY A 291 42.44 0.78 13.25
CA GLY A 291 41.62 1.52 12.26
C GLY A 291 40.17 1.07 12.13
N ARG A 292 39.74 0.04 12.83
CA ARG A 292 38.34 -0.44 12.78
C ARG A 292 37.39 0.29 13.74
N ARG A 293 37.93 1.00 14.73
CA ARG A 293 37.15 1.74 15.72
C ARG A 293 36.29 2.82 15.09
N VAL A 294 36.82 3.56 14.11
CA VAL A 294 36.07 4.59 13.38
C VAL A 294 34.92 3.96 12.58
N ILE A 295 35.18 2.86 11.86
CA ILE A 295 34.14 2.13 11.10
C ILE A 295 33.02 1.69 12.05
N TRP A 296 33.39 1.07 13.19
CA TRP A 296 32.43 0.63 14.17
C TRP A 296 31.60 1.79 14.73
N ALA A 297 32.23 2.89 15.12
CA ALA A 297 31.53 4.05 15.66
C ALA A 297 30.53 4.65 14.67
N VAL A 298 30.90 4.77 13.39
CA VAL A 298 30.02 5.27 12.33
C VAL A 298 28.80 4.33 12.15
N LEU A 299 29.02 3.01 12.14
CA LEU A 299 27.94 2.03 12.02
C LEU A 299 26.99 2.06 13.22
N VAL A 300 27.53 2.22 14.45
CA VAL A 300 26.72 2.34 15.66
C VAL A 300 25.87 3.61 15.64
N ILE A 301 26.46 4.75 15.26
CA ILE A 301 25.72 6.00 15.11
C ILE A 301 24.60 5.83 14.06
N GLY A 302 24.91 5.24 12.90
CA GLY A 302 23.93 4.96 11.85
C GLY A 302 22.82 3.98 12.27
N THR A 303 23.07 3.14 13.29
CA THR A 303 22.08 2.23 13.85
C THR A 303 21.22 2.88 14.93
N LEU A 304 21.81 3.66 15.84
CA LEU A 304 21.12 4.17 17.03
C LEU A 304 20.44 5.53 16.78
N LEU A 305 20.98 6.36 15.88
CA LEU A 305 20.48 7.72 15.66
C LEU A 305 19.15 7.80 14.91
N PRO A 306 18.82 6.93 13.90
CA PRO A 306 17.60 7.08 13.11
C PRO A 306 16.31 7.17 13.91
N PRO A 307 16.01 6.32 14.91
CA PRO A 307 14.77 6.43 15.67
C PRO A 307 14.66 7.76 16.45
N PHE A 308 15.78 8.29 16.96
CA PHE A 308 15.80 9.59 17.62
C PHE A 308 15.56 10.74 16.65
N LEU A 309 16.13 10.68 15.44
CA LEU A 309 15.89 11.69 14.42
C LEU A 309 14.44 11.68 13.94
N VAL A 310 13.86 10.51 13.66
CA VAL A 310 12.45 10.40 13.26
C VAL A 310 11.55 10.92 14.38
N TYR A 311 11.81 10.54 15.64
CA TYR A 311 11.07 11.07 16.78
C TYR A 311 11.17 12.60 16.88
N THR A 312 12.40 13.14 16.81
CA THR A 312 12.61 14.59 16.92
C THR A 312 11.90 15.36 15.80
N LEU A 313 11.95 14.86 14.55
CA LEU A 313 11.26 15.47 13.41
C LEU A 313 9.74 15.39 13.51
N SER A 314 9.18 14.47 14.28
CA SER A 314 7.74 14.34 14.49
C SER A 314 7.20 15.22 15.64
N LEU A 315 8.09 15.98 16.37
CA LEU A 315 7.67 16.82 17.48
C LEU A 315 7.06 18.14 17.00
N PRO A 316 5.81 18.46 17.37
CA PRO A 316 5.15 19.73 17.01
C PRO A 316 5.90 20.98 17.49
N SER A 317 6.70 20.84 18.55
CA SER A 317 7.48 21.93 19.14
C SER A 317 8.59 22.49 18.24
N LEU A 318 8.98 21.78 17.17
CA LEU A 318 10.07 22.21 16.27
C LEU A 318 9.68 23.32 15.31
N GLN A 319 8.42 23.70 15.19
CA GLN A 319 7.90 24.76 14.29
C GLN A 319 8.50 24.71 12.87
N ILE A 320 8.81 23.51 12.38
CA ILE A 320 9.21 23.29 11.00
C ILE A 320 7.95 22.96 10.19
N ASN A 321 7.86 23.49 8.98
CA ASN A 321 6.69 23.29 8.10
C ASN A 321 6.53 21.87 7.56
N ILE A 322 7.31 20.92 8.05
CA ILE A 322 7.32 19.53 7.61
C ILE A 322 7.42 18.65 8.85
N HIS A 323 6.29 18.12 9.32
CA HIS A 323 6.22 17.13 10.39
C HIS A 323 5.74 15.79 9.82
N PRO A 324 6.64 14.97 9.25
CA PRO A 324 6.22 13.67 8.74
C PRO A 324 5.84 12.73 9.89
N PRO A 325 4.69 12.03 9.81
CA PRO A 325 4.37 11.01 10.80
C PRO A 325 5.43 9.91 10.76
N PRO A 326 5.80 9.30 11.91
CA PRO A 326 6.73 8.20 11.92
C PRO A 326 6.30 7.09 10.97
N SER A 327 7.16 6.79 10.00
CA SER A 327 6.88 5.79 8.96
C SER A 327 8.06 4.83 8.81
N PRO A 328 7.81 3.53 8.60
CA PRO A 328 8.84 2.51 8.34
C PRO A 328 9.84 2.88 7.27
N ARG A 329 9.39 3.55 6.21
CA ARG A 329 10.21 3.96 5.05
C ARG A 329 11.40 4.85 5.42
N TYR A 330 11.30 5.62 6.50
CA TYR A 330 12.39 6.53 6.92
C TYR A 330 13.60 5.79 7.50
N PHE A 331 13.43 4.56 7.97
CA PHE A 331 14.51 3.75 8.50
C PHE A 331 15.34 3.04 7.40
N LEU A 332 14.83 2.99 6.16
CA LEU A 332 15.47 2.29 5.06
C LEU A 332 16.87 2.83 4.73
N LEU A 333 17.08 4.15 4.82
CA LEU A 333 18.34 4.81 4.44
C LEU A 333 19.57 4.27 5.18
N LEU A 334 19.41 3.88 6.44
CA LEU A 334 20.51 3.47 7.33
C LEU A 334 20.34 2.07 7.92
N CYS A 335 19.28 1.32 7.57
CA CYS A 335 19.03 -0.03 8.10
C CYS A 335 20.21 -1.00 7.84
N ILE A 336 20.97 -0.77 6.77
CA ILE A 336 22.13 -1.62 6.41
C ILE A 336 23.22 -1.60 7.48
N THR A 337 23.32 -0.53 8.29
CA THR A 337 24.29 -0.46 9.38
C THR A 337 24.04 -1.52 10.44
N VAL A 338 22.76 -1.84 10.71
CA VAL A 338 22.33 -2.93 11.59
C VAL A 338 22.84 -4.28 11.05
N TYR A 339 22.59 -4.56 9.78
CA TYR A 339 22.96 -5.85 9.17
C TYR A 339 24.47 -6.03 9.09
N VAL A 340 25.23 -4.94 8.87
CA VAL A 340 26.69 -4.96 8.91
C VAL A 340 27.22 -5.24 10.34
N LEU A 341 26.65 -4.58 11.35
CA LEU A 341 27.04 -4.82 12.75
C LEU A 341 26.72 -6.25 13.19
N ILE A 342 25.55 -6.76 12.82
CA ILE A 342 25.16 -8.16 13.10
C ILE A 342 26.13 -9.13 12.41
N GLY A 343 26.40 -8.95 11.11
CA GLY A 343 27.33 -9.78 10.38
C GLY A 343 28.74 -9.74 10.95
N TRP A 344 29.18 -8.57 11.38
CA TRP A 344 30.48 -8.40 12.05
C TRP A 344 30.46 -9.06 13.43
N GLY A 345 29.46 -8.82 14.28
CA GLY A 345 29.33 -9.40 15.61
C GLY A 345 29.32 -10.95 15.57
N ILE A 346 28.47 -11.56 14.72
CA ILE A 346 28.40 -13.02 14.56
C ILE A 346 29.76 -13.61 14.16
N THR A 347 30.44 -12.95 13.22
CA THR A 347 31.71 -13.49 12.69
C THR A 347 32.91 -13.21 13.58
N ALA A 348 32.76 -12.35 14.58
CA ALA A 348 33.78 -12.02 15.58
C ALA A 348 33.76 -12.99 16.78
N LEU A 349 32.73 -13.81 16.94
CA LEU A 349 32.65 -14.78 18.03
C LEU A 349 33.78 -15.79 17.96
N ASP A 350 34.33 -16.12 19.11
CA ASP A 350 35.41 -17.10 19.27
C ASP A 350 34.98 -18.50 18.83
N LYS A 351 35.98 -19.39 18.61
CA LYS A 351 35.75 -20.77 18.17
C LYS A 351 34.77 -21.53 19.09
N SER A 352 34.81 -21.24 20.40
CA SER A 352 33.92 -21.82 21.42
C SER A 352 32.45 -21.40 21.27
N LEU A 353 32.21 -20.20 20.76
CA LEU A 353 30.86 -19.64 20.56
C LEU A 353 30.40 -19.72 19.08
N ARG A 354 31.17 -20.39 18.24
CA ARG A 354 30.87 -20.51 16.81
C ARG A 354 29.52 -21.15 16.53
N ILE A 355 29.12 -22.12 17.31
CA ILE A 355 27.82 -22.79 17.19
C ILE A 355 26.70 -21.81 17.49
N VAL A 356 26.87 -20.98 18.53
CA VAL A 356 25.92 -19.90 18.87
C VAL A 356 25.79 -18.89 17.72
N GLY A 357 26.91 -18.50 17.11
CA GLY A 357 26.90 -17.60 15.95
C GLY A 357 26.16 -18.17 14.75
N ILE A 358 26.34 -19.48 14.48
CA ILE A 358 25.63 -20.18 13.41
C ILE A 358 24.13 -20.29 13.73
N ALA A 359 23.78 -20.59 14.97
CA ALA A 359 22.37 -20.67 15.40
C ALA A 359 21.68 -19.30 15.32
N LEU A 360 22.35 -18.23 15.72
CA LEU A 360 21.82 -16.86 15.58
C LEU A 360 21.59 -16.48 14.11
N LEU A 361 22.56 -16.79 13.24
CA LEU A 361 22.39 -16.53 11.80
C LEU A 361 21.23 -17.34 11.22
N ALA A 362 21.14 -18.64 11.55
CA ALA A 362 20.04 -19.47 11.11
C ALA A 362 18.69 -18.96 11.60
N GLY A 363 18.61 -18.50 12.85
CA GLY A 363 17.41 -17.88 13.41
C GLY A 363 17.01 -16.62 12.66
N LEU A 364 17.95 -15.71 12.38
CA LEU A 364 17.69 -14.48 11.61
C LEU A 364 17.26 -14.77 10.16
N VAL A 365 17.87 -15.76 9.51
CA VAL A 365 17.49 -16.20 8.15
C VAL A 365 16.09 -16.79 8.15
N SER A 366 15.76 -17.62 9.13
CA SER A 366 14.43 -18.21 9.29
C SER A 366 13.37 -17.15 9.56
N LEU A 367 13.67 -16.17 10.42
CA LEU A 367 12.79 -15.05 10.73
C LEU A 367 12.55 -14.17 9.50
N SER A 368 13.61 -13.87 8.73
CA SER A 368 13.49 -13.13 7.47
C SER A 368 12.68 -13.91 6.43
N GLY A 369 12.89 -15.22 6.33
CA GLY A 369 12.13 -16.10 5.43
C GLY A 369 10.63 -16.12 5.79
N TRP A 370 10.30 -16.21 7.08
CA TRP A 370 8.92 -16.13 7.56
C TRP A 370 8.29 -14.76 7.24
N SER A 371 9.01 -13.67 7.51
CA SER A 371 8.53 -12.30 7.23
C SER A 371 8.35 -12.04 5.73
N LEU A 372 9.23 -12.57 4.86
CA LEU A 372 9.06 -12.48 3.41
C LEU A 372 7.91 -13.36 2.90
N ARG A 373 7.72 -14.56 3.49
CA ARG A 373 6.56 -15.38 3.17
C ARG A 373 5.26 -14.61 3.46
N ASP A 374 5.16 -14.01 4.65
CA ASP A 374 4.02 -13.18 5.03
C ASP A 374 3.83 -12.03 4.03
N TYR A 375 4.89 -11.31 3.68
CA TYR A 375 4.84 -10.23 2.70
C TYR A 375 4.29 -10.68 1.34
N TYR A 376 4.76 -11.82 0.81
CA TYR A 376 4.32 -12.32 -0.50
C TYR A 376 2.99 -13.07 -0.47
N THR A 377 2.49 -13.48 0.68
CA THR A 377 1.22 -14.22 0.79
C THR A 377 0.09 -13.37 1.33
N ASN A 378 0.38 -12.23 1.94
CA ASN A 378 -0.63 -11.33 2.46
C ASN A 378 -1.23 -10.50 1.31
N SER A 379 -2.53 -10.62 1.11
CA SER A 379 -3.27 -10.07 -0.03
C SER A 379 -3.87 -8.68 0.23
N LEU A 380 -3.38 -7.95 1.23
CA LEU A 380 -3.89 -6.64 1.64
C LEU A 380 -4.00 -5.58 0.51
N TYR A 381 -3.38 -5.83 -0.64
CA TYR A 381 -3.27 -4.87 -1.75
C TYR A 381 -3.80 -5.40 -3.09
N LEU A 382 -4.54 -6.54 -3.09
CA LEU A 382 -4.99 -7.21 -4.31
C LEU A 382 -6.32 -6.71 -4.89
N SER A 383 -7.00 -5.79 -4.25
CA SER A 383 -8.38 -5.44 -4.60
C SER A 383 -8.52 -4.05 -5.20
N ASP A 384 -7.64 -3.65 -6.11
CA ASP A 384 -7.80 -2.38 -6.78
C ASP A 384 -8.48 -2.56 -8.14
N ASP A 385 -9.80 -2.44 -8.14
CA ASP A 385 -10.65 -2.64 -9.32
C ASP A 385 -10.68 -1.44 -10.29
N TYR A 386 -9.78 -0.48 -10.10
CA TYR A 386 -9.60 0.64 -11.03
C TYR A 386 -9.20 0.20 -12.44
N ILE A 387 -8.60 -1.00 -12.59
CA ILE A 387 -8.27 -1.56 -13.90
C ILE A 387 -9.56 -1.81 -14.69
N SER A 388 -10.51 -2.56 -14.12
CA SER A 388 -11.78 -2.91 -14.77
C SER A 388 -12.65 -1.67 -15.00
N LEU A 389 -12.63 -0.72 -14.05
CA LEU A 389 -13.32 0.56 -14.19
C LEU A 389 -12.73 1.39 -15.34
N ALA A 390 -11.40 1.50 -15.42
CA ALA A 390 -10.72 2.22 -16.50
C ALA A 390 -10.99 1.58 -17.87
N GLN A 391 -10.97 0.24 -17.94
CA GLN A 391 -11.30 -0.51 -19.15
C GLN A 391 -12.74 -0.26 -19.58
N THR A 392 -13.67 -0.16 -18.64
CA THR A 392 -15.08 0.17 -18.94
C THR A 392 -15.21 1.57 -19.52
N LEU A 393 -14.52 2.56 -18.94
CA LEU A 393 -14.49 3.91 -19.49
C LEU A 393 -13.83 3.96 -20.87
N GLU A 394 -12.74 3.23 -21.10
CA GLU A 394 -12.08 3.15 -22.41
C GLU A 394 -12.99 2.56 -23.48
N ALA A 395 -13.80 1.56 -23.12
CA ALA A 395 -14.74 0.92 -24.05
C ALA A 395 -15.96 1.78 -24.37
N LEU A 396 -16.56 2.44 -23.37
CA LEU A 396 -17.91 3.02 -23.47
C LEU A 396 -17.93 4.55 -23.62
N ARG A 397 -16.88 5.25 -23.18
CA ARG A 397 -16.84 6.72 -23.25
C ARG A 397 -16.82 7.20 -24.69
N GLN A 398 -17.68 8.17 -25.00
CA GLN A 398 -17.71 8.85 -26.30
C GLN A 398 -16.92 10.19 -26.25
N PRO A 399 -16.54 10.75 -27.42
CA PRO A 399 -15.73 11.97 -27.47
C PRO A 399 -16.36 13.18 -26.75
N ASP A 400 -17.69 13.27 -26.78
CA ASP A 400 -18.48 14.36 -26.18
C ASP A 400 -18.90 14.07 -24.73
N ASP A 401 -18.36 13.05 -24.09
CA ASP A 401 -18.56 12.73 -22.69
C ASP A 401 -17.42 13.30 -21.83
N VAL A 402 -17.75 13.69 -20.59
CA VAL A 402 -16.80 14.07 -19.55
C VAL A 402 -16.73 13.00 -18.46
N VAL A 403 -15.55 12.76 -17.94
CA VAL A 403 -15.33 11.88 -16.76
C VAL A 403 -15.03 12.79 -15.59
N ILE A 404 -15.76 12.63 -14.48
CA ILE A 404 -15.63 13.42 -13.26
C ILE A 404 -15.37 12.48 -12.09
N LEU A 405 -14.34 12.76 -11.29
CA LEU A 405 -14.16 12.11 -9.99
C LEU A 405 -15.03 12.80 -8.94
N ASN A 406 -15.75 12.03 -8.14
CA ASN A 406 -16.56 12.56 -7.04
C ASN A 406 -15.73 13.18 -5.90
N ASN A 407 -14.43 12.92 -5.90
CA ASN A 407 -13.43 13.59 -5.05
C ASN A 407 -12.03 13.41 -5.62
N ASP A 408 -11.10 14.27 -5.17
CA ASP A 408 -9.71 14.28 -5.62
C ASP A 408 -8.77 13.46 -4.73
N LYS A 409 -9.27 12.55 -3.87
CA LYS A 409 -8.43 11.79 -2.94
C LYS A 409 -7.58 10.73 -3.65
N ASP A 410 -8.21 9.90 -4.47
CA ASP A 410 -7.56 8.77 -5.15
C ASP A 410 -7.21 9.05 -6.62
N TRP A 411 -7.24 10.33 -7.05
CA TRP A 411 -6.98 10.69 -8.44
C TRP A 411 -5.65 10.14 -9.02
N PRO A 412 -4.55 9.97 -8.25
CA PRO A 412 -3.31 9.46 -8.84
C PRO A 412 -3.39 7.99 -9.26
N ILE A 413 -4.12 7.16 -8.51
CA ILE A 413 -4.37 5.77 -8.86
C ILE A 413 -5.23 5.74 -10.12
N PHE A 414 -6.32 6.50 -10.12
CA PHE A 414 -7.19 6.61 -11.29
C PHE A 414 -6.44 7.10 -12.53
N ALA A 415 -5.62 8.15 -12.43
CA ALA A 415 -4.81 8.69 -13.53
C ALA A 415 -3.76 7.71 -14.06
N TYR A 416 -3.31 6.75 -13.26
CA TYR A 416 -2.42 5.69 -13.72
C TYR A 416 -3.14 4.74 -14.67
N HIS A 417 -4.32 4.24 -14.26
CA HIS A 417 -5.10 3.27 -15.04
C HIS A 417 -5.89 3.92 -16.19
N TYR A 418 -6.29 5.21 -16.02
CA TYR A 418 -7.04 5.97 -17.02
C TYR A 418 -6.23 7.21 -17.47
N PRO A 419 -5.32 7.10 -18.45
CA PRO A 419 -4.41 8.18 -18.86
C PRO A 419 -5.07 9.21 -19.80
N TYR A 420 -6.38 9.27 -19.84
CA TYR A 420 -7.16 10.23 -20.64
C TYR A 420 -7.62 11.42 -19.78
N PRO A 421 -8.10 12.52 -20.41
CA PRO A 421 -8.61 13.66 -19.65
C PRO A 421 -9.79 13.30 -18.75
N PHE A 422 -9.75 13.79 -17.53
CA PHE A 422 -10.83 13.73 -16.55
C PHE A 422 -10.81 14.94 -15.63
N GLU A 423 -11.95 15.22 -14.99
CA GLU A 423 -12.14 16.35 -14.09
C GLU A 423 -11.99 15.94 -12.62
N ARG A 424 -11.25 16.72 -11.87
CA ARG A 424 -11.00 16.55 -10.44
C ARG A 424 -11.29 17.82 -9.62
N SER A 425 -12.30 18.56 -10.04
CA SER A 425 -12.68 19.82 -9.40
C SER A 425 -13.36 19.65 -8.04
N ILE A 426 -13.79 18.43 -7.70
CA ILE A 426 -14.48 18.12 -6.45
C ILE A 426 -13.44 17.70 -5.43
N SER A 427 -13.16 18.59 -4.45
CA SER A 427 -12.15 18.31 -3.41
C SER A 427 -12.74 17.51 -2.25
N TYR A 428 -12.03 16.48 -1.81
CA TYR A 428 -12.40 15.69 -0.64
C TYR A 428 -12.36 16.48 0.67
N THR A 429 -11.65 17.62 0.69
CA THR A 429 -11.58 18.51 1.87
C THR A 429 -12.75 19.51 1.97
N GLN A 430 -13.59 19.56 0.95
CA GLN A 430 -14.75 20.48 0.88
C GLN A 430 -16.03 19.67 0.66
N PRO A 431 -16.64 19.15 1.74
CA PRO A 431 -17.85 18.35 1.65
C PRO A 431 -18.99 19.09 0.94
N ILE A 432 -19.74 18.37 0.14
CA ILE A 432 -20.91 18.88 -0.55
C ILE A 432 -22.06 18.97 0.45
N ARG A 433 -22.44 20.18 0.78
CA ARG A 433 -23.36 20.47 1.89
C ARG A 433 -24.82 20.57 1.48
N ASP A 434 -25.08 20.90 0.22
CA ASP A 434 -26.42 21.12 -0.29
C ASP A 434 -26.51 20.96 -1.82
N GLU A 435 -27.73 20.92 -2.35
CA GLU A 435 -28.01 20.81 -3.78
C GLU A 435 -27.52 22.03 -4.58
N LYS A 436 -27.47 23.23 -3.98
CA LYS A 436 -26.98 24.43 -4.67
C LYS A 436 -25.50 24.34 -4.96
N TYR A 437 -24.74 23.75 -4.04
CA TYR A 437 -23.32 23.53 -4.25
C TYR A 437 -23.07 22.43 -5.30
N ALA A 438 -23.88 21.36 -5.30
CA ALA A 438 -23.86 20.36 -6.37
C ALA A 438 -24.18 20.98 -7.74
N ASP A 439 -25.20 21.86 -7.80
CA ASP A 439 -25.56 22.59 -9.03
C ASP A 439 -24.40 23.47 -9.52
N TYR A 440 -23.79 24.23 -8.63
CA TYR A 440 -22.62 25.06 -8.95
C TYR A 440 -21.47 24.24 -9.56
N LEU A 441 -21.20 23.05 -9.05
CA LEU A 441 -20.14 22.18 -9.54
C LEU A 441 -20.48 21.52 -10.87
N LEU A 442 -21.72 21.07 -11.06
CA LEU A 442 -22.11 20.19 -12.17
C LEU A 442 -22.79 20.90 -13.35
N ALA A 443 -23.40 22.08 -13.14
CA ALA A 443 -24.09 22.80 -14.20
C ALA A 443 -23.22 23.09 -15.43
N PRO A 444 -21.93 23.48 -15.32
CA PRO A 444 -21.08 23.71 -16.48
C PRO A 444 -20.88 22.46 -17.34
N TYR A 445 -20.83 21.28 -16.73
CA TYR A 445 -20.66 20.02 -17.45
C TYR A 445 -21.92 19.60 -18.16
N ARG A 446 -23.08 19.77 -17.53
CA ARG A 446 -24.38 19.51 -18.14
C ARG A 446 -24.61 20.30 -19.43
N GLU A 447 -24.16 21.54 -19.47
CA GLU A 447 -24.36 22.45 -20.61
C GLU A 447 -23.42 22.13 -21.78
N ASN A 448 -22.22 21.61 -21.49
CA ASN A 448 -21.16 21.46 -22.47
C ASN A 448 -20.95 20.02 -22.98
N TYR A 449 -21.51 19.00 -22.32
CA TYR A 449 -21.29 17.60 -22.65
C TYR A 449 -22.59 16.84 -22.89
N GLN A 450 -22.53 15.78 -23.71
CA GLN A 450 -23.69 14.94 -23.99
C GLN A 450 -23.87 13.85 -22.93
N GLY A 451 -22.78 13.41 -22.32
CA GLY A 451 -22.75 12.42 -21.25
C GLY A 451 -21.80 12.79 -20.12
N ILE A 452 -22.16 12.44 -18.90
CA ILE A 452 -21.31 12.61 -17.70
C ILE A 452 -21.06 11.22 -17.10
N TRP A 453 -19.79 10.88 -16.97
CA TRP A 453 -19.34 9.71 -16.23
C TRP A 453 -18.88 10.17 -14.84
N LEU A 454 -19.56 9.71 -13.79
CA LEU A 454 -19.19 9.99 -12.40
C LEU A 454 -18.51 8.77 -11.81
N VAL A 455 -17.25 8.91 -11.42
CA VAL A 455 -16.48 7.90 -10.70
C VAL A 455 -16.62 8.18 -9.21
N GLN A 456 -17.31 7.30 -8.49
CA GLN A 456 -17.42 7.36 -7.04
C GLN A 456 -16.38 6.41 -6.43
N THR A 457 -15.44 6.97 -5.66
CA THR A 457 -14.44 6.21 -4.93
C THR A 457 -14.92 5.90 -3.51
N ARG A 458 -14.19 5.05 -2.77
CA ARG A 458 -14.45 4.76 -1.34
C ARG A 458 -14.57 5.99 -0.42
N TYR A 459 -14.16 7.17 -0.89
CA TYR A 459 -14.27 8.43 -0.16
C TYR A 459 -15.54 9.22 -0.50
N ALA A 460 -16.42 8.70 -1.36
CA ALA A 460 -17.69 9.34 -1.69
C ALA A 460 -18.51 9.73 -0.44
N PRO A 461 -18.68 8.85 0.57
CA PRO A 461 -19.44 9.19 1.78
C PRO A 461 -18.84 10.34 2.60
N VAL A 462 -17.54 10.58 2.49
CA VAL A 462 -16.86 11.69 3.18
C VAL A 462 -17.09 13.02 2.43
N THR A 463 -17.02 12.95 1.09
CA THR A 463 -17.16 14.15 0.23
C THR A 463 -18.62 14.55 0.03
N ASP A 464 -19.50 13.57 -0.14
CA ASP A 464 -20.92 13.75 -0.42
C ASP A 464 -21.79 12.80 0.42
N PRO A 465 -21.86 13.00 1.75
CA PRO A 465 -22.54 12.08 2.68
C PRO A 465 -24.05 11.96 2.43
N GLN A 466 -24.66 12.91 1.72
CA GLN A 466 -26.07 12.93 1.38
C GLN A 466 -26.34 12.58 -0.09
N ASN A 467 -25.30 12.20 -0.85
CA ASN A 467 -25.39 11.88 -2.28
C ASN A 467 -26.02 12.99 -3.15
N TYR A 468 -25.78 14.25 -2.82
CA TYR A 468 -26.33 15.39 -3.60
C TYR A 468 -25.89 15.41 -5.06
N LEU A 469 -24.64 15.02 -5.36
CA LEU A 469 -24.15 14.93 -6.74
C LEU A 469 -24.94 13.89 -7.52
N LEU A 470 -25.09 12.70 -6.95
CA LEU A 470 -25.79 11.58 -7.58
C LEU A 470 -27.26 11.92 -7.80
N GLN A 471 -27.95 12.45 -6.78
CA GLN A 471 -29.35 12.87 -6.86
C GLN A 471 -29.55 13.97 -7.91
N TRP A 472 -28.64 14.95 -7.93
CA TRP A 472 -28.67 16.05 -8.90
C TRP A 472 -28.56 15.54 -10.34
N LEU A 473 -27.66 14.60 -10.60
CA LEU A 473 -27.44 13.99 -11.91
C LEU A 473 -28.62 13.10 -12.31
N GLN A 474 -29.11 12.22 -11.43
CA GLN A 474 -30.25 11.34 -11.68
C GLN A 474 -31.52 12.11 -12.04
N TYR A 475 -31.78 13.20 -11.34
CA TYR A 475 -32.96 14.04 -11.57
C TYR A 475 -32.94 14.77 -12.94
N ARG A 476 -31.74 15.07 -13.47
CA ARG A 476 -31.56 15.90 -14.68
C ARG A 476 -31.16 15.11 -15.94
N ALA A 477 -30.79 13.86 -15.78
CA ALA A 477 -30.43 12.99 -16.89
C ALA A 477 -31.67 12.44 -17.61
N TRP A 478 -31.57 12.26 -18.90
CA TRP A 478 -32.58 11.53 -19.71
C TRP A 478 -32.60 10.06 -19.39
N ASN A 479 -31.41 9.48 -19.15
CA ASN A 479 -31.22 8.08 -18.75
C ASN A 479 -29.90 7.96 -18.04
N TRP A 480 -29.70 6.89 -17.26
CA TRP A 480 -28.46 6.63 -16.56
C TRP A 480 -28.18 5.14 -16.42
N ARG A 481 -26.88 4.80 -16.18
CA ARG A 481 -26.40 3.46 -15.92
C ARG A 481 -25.51 3.47 -14.69
N HIS A 482 -25.52 2.34 -13.97
CA HIS A 482 -24.66 2.07 -12.83
C HIS A 482 -23.87 0.80 -13.07
N TYR A 483 -22.54 0.88 -12.90
CA TYR A 483 -21.63 -0.25 -12.95
C TYR A 483 -20.91 -0.31 -11.61
N ARG A 484 -20.93 -1.48 -10.95
CA ARG A 484 -20.33 -1.71 -9.64
C ARG A 484 -18.98 -2.36 -9.80
N PHE A 485 -18.03 -1.95 -8.97
CA PHE A 485 -16.69 -2.50 -8.84
C PHE A 485 -16.36 -2.64 -7.35
N ALA A 486 -15.39 -3.51 -6.99
CA ALA A 486 -15.09 -3.80 -5.59
C ALA A 486 -14.73 -2.57 -4.74
N GLU A 487 -14.03 -1.58 -5.32
CA GLU A 487 -13.54 -0.39 -4.59
C GLU A 487 -14.12 0.94 -5.10
N ALA A 488 -14.97 0.91 -6.13
CA ALA A 488 -15.53 2.11 -6.75
C ALA A 488 -16.85 1.81 -7.47
N ASP A 489 -17.66 2.84 -7.68
CA ASP A 489 -18.82 2.80 -8.56
C ASP A 489 -18.62 3.72 -9.74
N LEU A 490 -19.13 3.32 -10.88
CA LEU A 490 -19.12 4.11 -12.10
C LEU A 490 -20.54 4.36 -12.54
N TRP A 491 -20.91 5.62 -12.63
CA TRP A 491 -22.21 6.06 -13.10
C TRP A 491 -22.08 6.79 -14.42
N PHE A 492 -22.96 6.45 -15.36
CA PHE A 492 -23.15 7.21 -16.60
C PHE A 492 -24.47 7.96 -16.55
N PHE A 493 -24.48 9.21 -16.97
CA PHE A 493 -25.66 10.07 -17.07
C PHE A 493 -25.76 10.69 -18.46
N ALA A 494 -26.81 10.37 -19.21
CA ALA A 494 -27.09 11.00 -20.49
C ALA A 494 -27.71 12.38 -20.27
N MET A 495 -27.01 13.44 -20.69
CA MET A 495 -27.50 14.82 -20.57
C MET A 495 -28.35 15.22 -21.79
N GLN A 496 -28.30 14.45 -22.86
CA GLN A 496 -29.11 14.64 -24.07
C GLN A 496 -29.88 13.35 -24.41
N GLN A 497 -31.08 13.48 -24.99
CA GLN A 497 -31.96 12.36 -25.28
C GLN A 497 -31.27 11.29 -26.16
N ARG A 498 -30.64 11.71 -27.26
CA ARG A 498 -29.92 10.79 -28.16
C ARG A 498 -28.85 9.97 -27.45
N ARG A 499 -28.12 10.53 -26.48
CA ARG A 499 -27.10 9.84 -25.70
C ARG A 499 -27.71 8.86 -24.67
N GLY A 500 -28.99 9.06 -24.32
CA GLY A 500 -29.74 8.26 -23.37
C GLY A 500 -30.44 7.04 -23.98
N ASP A 501 -30.39 6.87 -25.29
CA ASP A 501 -30.94 5.65 -25.94
C ASP A 501 -30.13 4.44 -25.45
N PHE A 502 -30.82 3.34 -25.11
CA PHE A 502 -30.25 2.16 -24.52
C PHE A 502 -29.11 1.56 -25.33
N ASP A 503 -29.28 1.51 -26.64
CA ASP A 503 -28.29 1.05 -27.61
C ASP A 503 -27.02 1.90 -27.68
N PHE A 504 -27.01 3.08 -27.04
CA PHE A 504 -25.87 3.97 -27.03
C PHE A 504 -25.07 3.87 -25.75
N ILE A 505 -25.68 3.50 -24.62
CA ILE A 505 -25.03 3.54 -23.31
C ILE A 505 -23.93 2.48 -23.21
N ASP A 506 -24.27 1.23 -23.57
CA ASP A 506 -23.34 0.09 -23.47
C ASP A 506 -22.62 -0.20 -24.81
N ARG A 507 -22.72 0.71 -25.78
CA ARG A 507 -22.04 0.60 -27.06
C ARG A 507 -20.53 0.78 -26.89
N ALA A 508 -19.76 -0.22 -27.29
CA ALA A 508 -18.31 -0.12 -27.35
C ALA A 508 -17.88 0.76 -28.54
N GLU A 509 -17.14 1.84 -28.25
CA GLU A 509 -16.50 2.66 -29.29
C GLU A 509 -15.16 2.07 -29.71
N THR A 510 -14.45 1.44 -28.76
CA THR A 510 -13.18 0.74 -28.98
C THR A 510 -13.05 -0.39 -27.97
N TRP A 511 -12.24 -1.41 -28.30
CA TRP A 511 -11.89 -2.40 -27.29
C TRP A 511 -10.84 -1.83 -26.33
N PRO A 512 -11.01 -2.03 -25.01
CA PRO A 512 -10.10 -1.45 -24.03
C PRO A 512 -8.72 -2.13 -24.03
N ARG A 513 -7.75 -1.52 -23.40
CA ARG A 513 -6.42 -2.12 -23.21
C ARG A 513 -6.54 -3.43 -22.44
N GLY A 514 -5.76 -4.44 -22.86
CA GLY A 514 -5.83 -5.78 -22.26
C GLY A 514 -7.02 -6.63 -22.70
N PHE A 515 -7.81 -6.17 -23.68
CA PHE A 515 -8.89 -6.97 -24.27
C PHE A 515 -8.33 -8.18 -25.02
N ILE A 516 -8.81 -9.36 -24.70
CA ILE A 516 -8.41 -10.63 -25.32
C ILE A 516 -9.49 -11.02 -26.32
N PRO A 517 -9.20 -11.02 -27.62
CA PRO A 517 -10.17 -11.37 -28.64
C PRO A 517 -10.51 -12.85 -28.59
N VAL A 518 -11.81 -13.14 -28.76
CA VAL A 518 -12.37 -14.48 -28.89
C VAL A 518 -13.52 -14.38 -29.92
N ASP A 519 -13.67 -15.37 -30.76
CA ASP A 519 -14.80 -15.46 -31.65
C ASP A 519 -15.63 -16.70 -31.32
N ALA A 520 -16.66 -16.50 -30.46
CA ALA A 520 -17.55 -17.61 -30.07
C ALA A 520 -19.01 -17.23 -30.29
N PRO A 521 -19.83 -18.12 -30.87
CA PRO A 521 -21.25 -17.85 -31.12
C PRO A 521 -22.01 -17.76 -29.79
N ILE A 522 -22.85 -16.74 -29.66
CA ILE A 522 -23.83 -16.62 -28.56
C ILE A 522 -25.16 -17.20 -29.02
N ALA A 523 -25.66 -16.72 -30.16
CA ALA A 523 -26.89 -17.14 -30.83
C ALA A 523 -26.84 -16.70 -32.30
N GLU A 524 -27.92 -16.92 -33.07
CA GLU A 524 -28.06 -16.34 -34.38
C GLU A 524 -27.99 -14.80 -34.29
N GLY A 525 -27.11 -14.20 -35.07
CA GLY A 525 -26.87 -12.76 -35.07
C GLY A 525 -26.08 -12.20 -33.90
N ALA A 526 -25.61 -13.01 -32.92
CA ALA A 526 -24.84 -12.55 -31.78
C ALA A 526 -23.56 -13.36 -31.58
N GLN A 527 -22.43 -12.69 -31.38
CA GLN A 527 -21.11 -13.29 -31.27
C GLN A 527 -20.28 -12.62 -30.15
N LEU A 528 -19.73 -13.43 -29.26
CA LEU A 528 -18.72 -12.96 -28.27
C LEU A 528 -17.45 -12.58 -29.03
N ARG A 529 -16.99 -11.34 -28.87
CA ARG A 529 -15.77 -10.80 -29.49
C ARG A 529 -14.54 -10.93 -28.61
N GLY A 530 -14.73 -10.99 -27.30
CA GLY A 530 -13.65 -11.15 -26.37
C GLY A 530 -14.01 -10.70 -24.97
N TYR A 531 -12.98 -10.58 -24.17
CA TYR A 531 -13.13 -10.25 -22.75
C TYR A 531 -11.87 -9.54 -22.22
N THR A 532 -12.00 -8.84 -21.08
CA THR A 532 -10.84 -8.39 -20.32
C THR A 532 -10.40 -9.47 -19.36
N HIS A 533 -9.09 -9.69 -19.22
CA HIS A 533 -8.56 -10.77 -18.38
C HIS A 533 -8.71 -10.39 -16.90
N PRO A 534 -9.32 -11.25 -16.06
CA PRO A 534 -9.33 -11.06 -14.63
C PRO A 534 -7.91 -11.23 -14.04
N LEU A 535 -7.72 -10.82 -12.81
CA LEU A 535 -6.47 -11.04 -12.08
C LEU A 535 -6.08 -12.52 -12.06
N PRO A 536 -4.78 -12.88 -12.18
CA PRO A 536 -4.33 -14.27 -12.23
C PRO A 536 -4.57 -15.06 -10.95
N GLU A 537 -4.79 -14.36 -9.84
CA GLU A 537 -5.12 -14.94 -8.54
C GLU A 537 -6.26 -14.16 -7.88
N VAL A 538 -7.12 -14.86 -7.17
CA VAL A 538 -8.20 -14.29 -6.36
C VAL A 538 -8.26 -15.00 -5.01
N GLN A 539 -8.62 -14.28 -3.98
CA GLN A 539 -8.89 -14.87 -2.67
C GLN A 539 -10.36 -15.30 -2.59
N ALA A 540 -10.63 -16.48 -2.03
CA ALA A 540 -12.00 -16.89 -1.74
C ALA A 540 -12.69 -15.86 -0.83
N GLY A 541 -13.94 -15.53 -1.11
CA GLY A 541 -14.67 -14.43 -0.51
C GLY A 541 -14.60 -13.11 -1.28
N ASN A 542 -13.83 -13.02 -2.37
CA ASN A 542 -13.73 -11.81 -3.20
C ASN A 542 -14.54 -11.93 -4.50
N LEU A 543 -14.68 -10.79 -5.17
CA LEU A 543 -15.27 -10.67 -6.51
C LEU A 543 -14.17 -10.70 -7.57
N ILE A 544 -14.49 -11.20 -8.74
CA ILE A 544 -13.72 -11.01 -9.98
C ILE A 544 -14.55 -10.13 -10.89
N THR A 545 -13.98 -9.03 -11.38
CA THR A 545 -14.63 -8.20 -12.39
C THR A 545 -13.93 -8.42 -13.73
N LEU A 546 -14.69 -8.65 -14.77
CA LEU A 546 -14.21 -8.72 -16.15
C LEU A 546 -15.21 -8.06 -17.10
N GLY A 547 -14.71 -7.49 -18.20
CA GLY A 547 -15.56 -6.96 -19.26
C GLY A 547 -15.80 -8.02 -20.33
N LEU A 548 -17.04 -8.15 -20.79
CA LEU A 548 -17.42 -8.96 -21.94
C LEU A 548 -17.72 -8.04 -23.13
N GLY A 549 -17.11 -8.31 -24.26
CA GLY A 549 -17.40 -7.63 -25.52
C GLY A 549 -18.13 -8.55 -26.49
N TRP A 550 -19.25 -8.10 -27.06
CA TRP A 550 -19.97 -8.88 -28.05
C TRP A 550 -20.48 -8.03 -29.23
N HIS A 551 -20.66 -8.67 -30.35
CA HIS A 551 -21.17 -8.10 -31.59
C HIS A 551 -22.58 -8.60 -31.84
N VAL A 552 -23.45 -7.71 -32.32
CA VAL A 552 -24.80 -8.02 -32.74
C VAL A 552 -24.98 -7.54 -34.19
N THR A 553 -25.50 -8.41 -35.06
CA THR A 553 -25.84 -8.04 -36.43
C THR A 553 -27.20 -7.35 -36.48
N GLU A 554 -27.46 -6.57 -37.54
CA GLU A 554 -28.70 -5.81 -37.71
C GLU A 554 -29.97 -6.70 -37.63
N GLY A 555 -31.00 -6.21 -36.95
CA GLY A 555 -32.30 -6.83 -36.82
C GLY A 555 -32.47 -7.88 -35.72
N HIS A 556 -31.51 -7.99 -34.81
CA HIS A 556 -31.57 -8.90 -33.66
C HIS A 556 -31.76 -8.14 -32.36
N GLU A 557 -33.01 -8.00 -31.92
CA GLU A 557 -33.37 -7.26 -30.67
C GLU A 557 -33.61 -8.21 -29.48
N GLU A 558 -33.31 -9.51 -29.62
CA GLU A 558 -33.55 -10.52 -28.60
C GLU A 558 -32.60 -10.33 -27.39
N GLN A 559 -32.97 -10.99 -26.30
CA GLN A 559 -32.14 -11.12 -25.11
C GLN A 559 -31.66 -12.57 -25.00
N TRP A 560 -30.38 -12.73 -24.69
CA TRP A 560 -29.76 -14.05 -24.57
C TRP A 560 -29.30 -14.28 -23.13
N PRO A 561 -29.89 -15.28 -22.44
CA PRO A 561 -29.37 -15.70 -21.15
C PRO A 561 -28.03 -16.41 -21.33
N VAL A 562 -27.02 -15.96 -20.65
CA VAL A 562 -25.66 -16.53 -20.63
C VAL A 562 -25.17 -16.64 -19.19
N ALA A 563 -24.05 -17.31 -18.97
CA ALA A 563 -23.44 -17.41 -17.66
C ALA A 563 -21.91 -17.34 -17.72
N LEU A 564 -21.32 -16.85 -16.66
CA LEU A 564 -19.90 -17.02 -16.38
C LEU A 564 -19.76 -18.09 -15.30
N GLU A 565 -19.13 -19.19 -15.63
CA GLU A 565 -18.92 -20.33 -14.72
C GLU A 565 -17.46 -20.41 -14.33
N LEU A 566 -17.20 -20.65 -13.05
CA LEU A 566 -15.89 -20.95 -12.53
C LEU A 566 -15.80 -22.43 -12.21
N ILE A 567 -14.93 -23.14 -12.93
CA ILE A 567 -14.79 -24.58 -12.87
C ILE A 567 -13.45 -24.94 -12.20
N GLY A 568 -13.50 -25.74 -11.18
CA GLY A 568 -12.32 -26.24 -10.46
C GLY A 568 -11.48 -27.27 -11.24
N GLN A 569 -10.35 -27.66 -10.68
CA GLN A 569 -9.41 -28.61 -11.32
C GLN A 569 -10.02 -29.97 -11.62
N ASN A 570 -10.95 -30.43 -10.79
CA ASN A 570 -11.60 -31.74 -10.92
C ASN A 570 -12.88 -31.69 -11.77
N GLY A 571 -13.19 -30.50 -12.36
CA GLY A 571 -14.39 -30.30 -13.15
C GLY A 571 -15.64 -29.95 -12.32
N GLU A 572 -15.51 -29.68 -11.02
CA GLU A 572 -16.59 -29.19 -10.19
C GLU A 572 -16.91 -27.72 -10.52
N GLU A 573 -18.20 -27.38 -10.58
CA GLU A 573 -18.64 -25.98 -10.63
C GLU A 573 -18.47 -25.34 -9.25
N ILE A 574 -17.65 -24.27 -9.18
CA ILE A 574 -17.40 -23.52 -7.96
C ILE A 574 -18.47 -22.45 -7.77
N THR A 575 -18.76 -21.73 -8.83
CA THR A 575 -19.80 -20.68 -8.84
C THR A 575 -20.24 -20.41 -10.28
N SER A 576 -21.46 -19.90 -10.43
CA SER A 576 -22.02 -19.44 -11.70
C SER A 576 -22.63 -18.06 -11.50
N ALA A 577 -22.31 -17.14 -12.39
CA ALA A 577 -22.85 -15.79 -12.46
C ALA A 577 -23.74 -15.68 -13.73
N PRO A 578 -25.07 -15.85 -13.60
CA PRO A 578 -25.99 -15.68 -14.71
C PRO A 578 -26.10 -14.21 -15.11
N LEU A 579 -26.12 -13.93 -16.40
CA LEU A 579 -26.32 -12.59 -16.95
C LEU A 579 -27.14 -12.65 -18.24
N THR A 580 -27.64 -11.51 -18.64
CA THR A 580 -28.41 -11.38 -19.88
C THR A 580 -27.70 -10.41 -20.80
N LEU A 581 -27.30 -10.89 -21.97
CA LEU A 581 -26.84 -10.04 -23.06
C LEU A 581 -28.05 -9.65 -23.92
N TYR A 582 -27.98 -8.47 -24.47
CA TYR A 582 -29.10 -7.94 -25.28
C TYR A 582 -28.67 -7.60 -26.70
N GLY A 583 -29.63 -7.62 -27.59
CA GLY A 583 -29.49 -7.30 -28.96
C GLY A 583 -29.75 -5.84 -29.30
N SER A 584 -29.72 -5.54 -30.57
CA SER A 584 -29.95 -4.21 -31.13
C SER A 584 -30.65 -4.30 -32.50
N PRO A 585 -31.52 -3.34 -32.85
CA PRO A 585 -32.06 -3.25 -34.20
C PRO A 585 -30.98 -2.87 -35.22
N LEU A 586 -29.87 -2.33 -34.79
CA LEU A 586 -28.72 -1.94 -35.63
C LEU A 586 -27.52 -2.80 -35.30
N GLU A 587 -26.64 -2.99 -36.30
CA GLU A 587 -25.35 -3.63 -36.08
C GLU A 587 -24.51 -2.87 -35.03
N ARG A 588 -24.08 -3.55 -33.95
CA ARG A 588 -23.43 -2.94 -32.79
C ARG A 588 -22.38 -3.84 -32.16
N GLU A 589 -21.36 -3.17 -31.61
CA GLU A 589 -20.45 -3.74 -30.64
C GLU A 589 -20.87 -3.25 -29.25
N PHE A 590 -20.91 -4.16 -28.28
CA PHE A 590 -21.27 -3.87 -26.89
C PHE A 590 -20.16 -4.28 -25.93
N PHE A 591 -20.08 -3.63 -24.78
CA PHE A 591 -19.17 -3.98 -23.70
C PHE A 591 -19.89 -3.87 -22.35
N LEU A 592 -19.79 -4.92 -21.52
CA LEU A 592 -20.42 -4.98 -20.21
C LEU A 592 -19.41 -5.47 -19.15
N PRO A 593 -19.08 -4.69 -18.11
CA PRO A 593 -18.39 -5.19 -16.96
C PRO A 593 -19.31 -6.13 -16.17
N THR A 594 -18.77 -7.27 -15.76
CA THR A 594 -19.50 -8.32 -15.06
C THR A 594 -18.72 -8.82 -13.88
N GLU A 595 -19.39 -9.03 -12.75
CA GLU A 595 -18.82 -9.54 -11.51
C GLU A 595 -19.12 -11.03 -11.32
N VAL A 596 -18.13 -11.78 -10.86
CA VAL A 596 -18.26 -13.18 -10.44
C VAL A 596 -17.81 -13.30 -8.99
N PHE A 597 -18.73 -13.64 -8.10
CA PHE A 597 -18.45 -13.85 -6.69
C PHE A 597 -17.79 -15.21 -6.45
N ILE A 598 -16.67 -15.23 -5.74
CA ILE A 598 -15.96 -16.45 -5.35
C ILE A 598 -16.35 -16.80 -3.91
N PRO A 599 -17.13 -17.84 -3.66
CA PRO A 599 -17.54 -18.19 -2.29
C PRO A 599 -16.35 -18.40 -1.36
N PRO A 600 -16.44 -18.03 -0.06
CA PRO A 600 -15.33 -18.17 0.88
C PRO A 600 -14.95 -19.64 1.16
N ASN A 601 -15.85 -20.58 0.92
CA ASN A 601 -15.61 -22.02 0.99
C ASN A 601 -15.16 -22.65 -0.34
N ALA A 602 -14.84 -21.83 -1.35
CA ALA A 602 -14.35 -22.31 -2.65
C ALA A 602 -13.07 -23.15 -2.49
N PRO A 603 -12.94 -24.26 -3.23
CA PRO A 603 -11.73 -25.07 -3.21
C PRO A 603 -10.53 -24.27 -3.71
N THR A 604 -9.43 -24.35 -2.97
CA THR A 604 -8.18 -23.65 -3.31
C THR A 604 -7.45 -24.36 -4.45
N GLY A 605 -6.87 -23.59 -5.37
CA GLY A 605 -6.12 -24.16 -6.49
C GLY A 605 -6.39 -23.43 -7.80
N GLN A 606 -6.07 -24.08 -8.92
CA GLN A 606 -6.34 -23.56 -10.24
C GLN A 606 -7.83 -23.75 -10.57
N ALA A 607 -8.45 -22.71 -11.15
CA ALA A 607 -9.81 -22.78 -11.66
C ALA A 607 -9.85 -22.18 -13.07
N ARG A 608 -10.80 -22.61 -13.88
CA ARG A 608 -11.05 -22.06 -15.22
C ARG A 608 -12.32 -21.21 -15.23
N LEU A 609 -12.21 -20.02 -15.77
CA LEU A 609 -13.36 -19.18 -16.08
C LEU A 609 -13.86 -19.52 -17.49
N VAL A 610 -15.17 -19.72 -17.59
CA VAL A 610 -15.82 -20.19 -18.82
C VAL A 610 -17.05 -19.34 -19.09
N PHE A 611 -17.22 -18.93 -20.31
CA PHE A 611 -18.45 -18.33 -20.81
C PHE A 611 -19.35 -19.41 -21.39
N VAL A 612 -20.63 -19.41 -20.99
CA VAL A 612 -21.64 -20.39 -21.37
C VAL A 612 -22.82 -19.67 -21.99
N ALA A 613 -23.18 -20.07 -23.24
CA ALA A 613 -24.35 -19.55 -23.95
C ALA A 613 -25.02 -20.71 -24.69
N GLY A 614 -26.14 -21.19 -24.20
CA GLY A 614 -26.83 -22.37 -24.75
C GLY A 614 -25.90 -23.59 -24.79
N THR A 615 -25.50 -24.02 -26.01
CA THR A 615 -24.56 -25.13 -26.21
C THR A 615 -23.11 -24.68 -26.35
N THR A 616 -22.85 -23.38 -26.38
CA THR A 616 -21.51 -22.80 -26.48
C THR A 616 -20.85 -22.83 -25.12
N TRP A 617 -19.64 -23.38 -25.08
CA TRP A 617 -18.81 -23.45 -23.88
C TRP A 617 -17.41 -22.93 -24.23
N GLN A 618 -17.12 -21.67 -23.90
CA GLN A 618 -15.91 -20.97 -24.30
C GLN A 618 -15.02 -20.67 -23.07
N PRO A 619 -13.85 -21.29 -22.95
CA PRO A 619 -12.87 -20.93 -21.92
C PRO A 619 -12.39 -19.49 -22.13
N LEU A 620 -12.38 -18.70 -21.05
CA LEU A 620 -11.90 -17.33 -21.05
C LEU A 620 -10.51 -17.20 -20.40
N GLY A 621 -10.13 -18.13 -19.51
CA GLY A 621 -8.83 -18.07 -18.86
C GLY A 621 -8.74 -18.98 -17.65
N THR A 622 -7.58 -18.91 -16.96
CA THR A 622 -7.35 -19.64 -15.71
C THR A 622 -6.90 -18.67 -14.63
N LEU A 623 -7.38 -18.88 -13.42
CA LEU A 623 -6.97 -18.14 -12.24
C LEU A 623 -6.72 -19.09 -11.09
N ARG A 624 -6.00 -18.62 -10.07
CA ARG A 624 -5.73 -19.37 -8.85
C ARG A 624 -6.58 -18.84 -7.70
N ILE A 625 -7.37 -19.72 -7.09
CA ILE A 625 -8.11 -19.41 -5.87
C ILE A 625 -7.22 -19.64 -4.67
N ARG A 626 -7.07 -18.63 -3.82
CA ARG A 626 -6.42 -18.70 -2.52
C ARG A 626 -7.45 -18.93 -1.41
N PRO A 627 -7.02 -19.47 -0.24
CA PRO A 627 -7.90 -19.57 0.90
C PRO A 627 -8.40 -18.17 1.31
N PRO A 628 -9.58 -18.08 1.95
CA PRO A 628 -10.07 -16.82 2.52
C PRO A 628 -9.10 -16.30 3.58
N ALA A 629 -9.19 -15.02 3.93
CA ALA A 629 -8.45 -14.46 5.05
C ALA A 629 -8.95 -15.13 6.34
N THR A 630 -8.05 -15.84 7.02
CA THR A 630 -8.37 -16.52 8.29
C THR A 630 -7.80 -15.72 9.46
N GLN A 631 -8.54 -15.71 10.58
CA GLN A 631 -8.04 -15.14 11.81
C GLN A 631 -7.14 -16.14 12.55
N PRO A 632 -6.15 -15.65 13.36
CA PRO A 632 -5.42 -16.52 14.26
C PRO A 632 -6.38 -17.23 15.21
N LEU A 633 -6.21 -18.53 15.43
CA LEU A 633 -7.06 -19.36 16.29
C LEU A 633 -7.17 -18.83 17.74
N GLU A 634 -6.14 -18.14 18.23
CA GLU A 634 -6.12 -17.55 19.58
C GLU A 634 -7.09 -16.35 19.74
N GLU A 635 -7.50 -15.74 18.65
CA GLU A 635 -8.39 -14.56 18.63
C GLU A 635 -9.87 -14.91 18.40
N THR A 636 -10.22 -16.17 18.19
CA THR A 636 -11.58 -16.60 17.82
C THR A 636 -12.52 -16.87 19.00
N ASN A 637 -12.07 -16.75 20.24
CA ASN A 637 -12.87 -17.03 21.42
C ASN A 637 -13.48 -15.76 22.01
N ILE A 638 -14.79 -15.76 22.24
CA ILE A 638 -15.48 -14.70 22.96
C ILE A 638 -15.09 -14.80 24.45
N PRO A 639 -14.46 -13.77 25.05
CA PRO A 639 -14.12 -13.78 26.47
C PRO A 639 -15.37 -13.94 27.35
N PRO A 640 -15.30 -14.66 28.47
CA PRO A 640 -16.42 -14.74 29.41
C PRO A 640 -16.90 -13.39 29.98
N SER A 641 -16.05 -12.38 29.95
CA SER A 641 -16.35 -11.00 30.36
C SER A 641 -17.10 -10.20 29.30
N ALA A 642 -17.18 -10.68 28.06
CA ALA A 642 -17.88 -9.97 27.00
C ALA A 642 -19.41 -9.99 27.23
N GLN A 643 -20.03 -8.83 27.06
CA GLN A 643 -21.48 -8.65 27.15
C GLN A 643 -22.15 -9.30 25.94
N GLN A 644 -23.11 -10.19 26.20
CA GLN A 644 -23.90 -10.81 25.12
C GLN A 644 -24.88 -9.80 24.55
N VAL A 645 -24.94 -9.71 23.21
CA VAL A 645 -25.83 -8.78 22.49
C VAL A 645 -26.97 -9.54 21.80
N GLY A 646 -26.64 -10.56 21.00
CA GLY A 646 -27.61 -11.44 20.34
C GLY A 646 -28.53 -10.71 19.35
N VAL A 647 -27.98 -9.81 18.51
CA VAL A 647 -28.73 -9.08 17.48
C VAL A 647 -28.31 -9.57 16.10
N ARG A 648 -29.29 -9.77 15.21
CA ARG A 648 -29.10 -10.13 13.82
C ARG A 648 -29.33 -8.90 12.92
N PHE A 649 -28.41 -8.64 12.03
CA PHE A 649 -28.51 -7.63 10.98
C PHE A 649 -28.80 -8.30 9.64
N GLY A 650 -29.84 -7.80 8.95
CA GLY A 650 -30.37 -8.47 7.77
C GLY A 650 -30.70 -9.92 8.05
N ASP A 651 -30.40 -10.81 7.08
CA ASP A 651 -30.74 -12.25 7.22
C ASP A 651 -29.58 -13.08 7.80
N ASN A 652 -28.34 -12.64 7.67
CA ASN A 652 -27.16 -13.51 7.79
C ASN A 652 -26.08 -13.06 8.78
N ILE A 653 -26.10 -11.82 9.31
CA ILE A 653 -25.03 -11.27 10.15
C ILE A 653 -25.48 -11.15 11.60
N ASN A 654 -24.83 -11.86 12.51
CA ASN A 654 -25.13 -11.83 13.93
C ASN A 654 -24.04 -11.07 14.71
N LEU A 655 -24.43 -10.10 15.53
CA LEU A 655 -23.58 -9.54 16.58
C LEU A 655 -23.81 -10.37 17.85
N LEU A 656 -22.85 -11.22 18.18
CA LEU A 656 -22.96 -12.14 19.30
C LEU A 656 -22.71 -11.45 20.65
N ALA A 657 -21.61 -10.70 20.73
CA ALA A 657 -21.16 -10.06 21.96
C ALA A 657 -20.35 -8.80 21.68
N VAL A 658 -20.12 -8.01 22.73
CA VAL A 658 -19.22 -6.85 22.74
C VAL A 658 -18.33 -6.87 23.99
N SER A 659 -17.04 -6.58 23.82
CA SER A 659 -16.15 -6.25 24.94
C SER A 659 -15.91 -4.76 24.96
N ILE A 660 -16.19 -4.13 26.10
CA ILE A 660 -15.99 -2.70 26.32
C ILE A 660 -15.43 -2.52 27.74
N PRO A 661 -14.59 -1.50 28.03
CA PRO A 661 -14.08 -1.26 29.38
C PRO A 661 -15.21 -1.02 30.41
N ASP A 662 -15.02 -1.48 31.63
CA ASP A 662 -15.88 -1.18 32.79
C ASP A 662 -15.76 0.30 33.23
N ARG A 663 -15.86 1.21 32.29
CA ARG A 663 -15.76 2.65 32.48
C ARG A 663 -16.92 3.31 31.76
N THR A 664 -17.76 4.02 32.52
CA THR A 664 -18.93 4.73 31.99
C THR A 664 -18.68 6.23 31.79
N GLU A 665 -17.67 6.81 32.44
CA GLU A 665 -17.36 8.24 32.40
C GLU A 665 -16.15 8.52 31.52
N TRP A 666 -16.26 9.44 30.57
CA TRP A 666 -15.22 9.78 29.58
C TRP A 666 -15.06 11.30 29.45
N LEU A 667 -13.89 11.75 28.97
CA LEU A 667 -13.62 13.15 28.68
C LEU A 667 -13.67 13.41 27.17
N PRO A 668 -14.06 14.63 26.72
CA PRO A 668 -13.91 15.07 25.35
C PRO A 668 -12.47 14.86 24.85
N GLY A 669 -12.30 14.36 23.64
CA GLY A 669 -10.99 14.07 23.04
C GLY A 669 -10.39 12.71 23.38
N GLU A 670 -10.97 11.94 24.32
CA GLU A 670 -10.59 10.55 24.55
C GLU A 670 -11.11 9.64 23.44
N SER A 671 -10.71 8.37 23.46
CA SER A 671 -11.22 7.35 22.53
C SER A 671 -11.68 6.11 23.31
N ILE A 672 -12.83 5.55 22.89
CA ILE A 672 -13.45 4.39 23.50
C ILE A 672 -12.98 3.14 22.77
N PRO A 673 -12.16 2.27 23.38
CA PRO A 673 -11.81 0.99 22.81
C PRO A 673 -12.97 0.00 22.99
N LEU A 674 -13.32 -0.74 21.93
CA LEU A 674 -14.29 -1.82 21.99
C LEU A 674 -13.96 -2.91 21.00
N THR A 675 -14.43 -4.12 21.28
CA THR A 675 -14.31 -5.27 20.38
C THR A 675 -15.70 -5.84 20.11
N LEU A 676 -16.05 -5.98 18.85
CA LEU A 676 -17.30 -6.62 18.38
C LEU A 676 -17.02 -8.06 17.98
N TYR A 677 -17.95 -8.97 18.31
CA TYR A 677 -17.88 -10.38 17.97
C TYR A 677 -19.00 -10.74 17.01
N TRP A 678 -18.65 -10.91 15.74
CA TRP A 678 -19.58 -11.19 14.65
C TRP A 678 -19.60 -12.66 14.28
N GLN A 679 -20.71 -13.09 13.68
CA GLN A 679 -20.84 -14.44 13.10
C GLN A 679 -21.78 -14.38 11.90
N ALA A 680 -21.39 -15.04 10.79
CA ALA A 680 -22.28 -15.26 9.66
C ALA A 680 -23.08 -16.55 9.85
N SER A 681 -24.39 -16.51 9.55
CA SER A 681 -25.23 -17.70 9.47
C SER A 681 -25.10 -18.41 8.14
N HIS A 682 -24.91 -17.66 7.06
CA HIS A 682 -24.76 -18.13 5.68
C HIS A 682 -23.67 -17.30 4.98
N ILE A 683 -23.26 -17.72 3.79
CA ILE A 683 -22.35 -16.96 2.94
C ILE A 683 -22.98 -15.60 2.60
N ILE A 684 -22.21 -14.54 2.75
CA ILE A 684 -22.62 -13.15 2.52
C ILE A 684 -21.96 -12.70 1.20
N PRO A 685 -22.74 -12.45 0.13
CA PRO A 685 -22.18 -12.03 -1.15
C PRO A 685 -21.86 -10.53 -1.23
N GLU A 686 -22.25 -9.74 -0.23
CA GLU A 686 -22.10 -8.28 -0.23
C GLU A 686 -21.07 -7.82 0.81
N ARG A 687 -20.31 -6.77 0.45
CA ARG A 687 -19.36 -6.11 1.36
C ARG A 687 -20.08 -5.06 2.18
N TYR A 688 -20.19 -5.27 3.47
CA TYR A 688 -20.78 -4.30 4.41
C TYR A 688 -19.70 -3.59 5.21
N LYS A 689 -19.89 -2.28 5.45
CA LYS A 689 -19.18 -1.54 6.49
C LYS A 689 -19.95 -1.59 7.79
N VAL A 690 -19.21 -1.75 8.87
CA VAL A 690 -19.73 -1.58 10.22
C VAL A 690 -19.52 -0.12 10.62
N PHE A 691 -20.55 0.52 11.13
CA PHE A 691 -20.45 1.82 11.78
C PHE A 691 -20.58 1.67 13.28
N VAL A 692 -19.76 2.43 14.01
CA VAL A 692 -19.85 2.59 15.45
C VAL A 692 -19.94 4.07 15.74
N HIS A 693 -21.15 4.53 16.15
CA HIS A 693 -21.46 5.94 16.36
C HIS A 693 -21.72 6.24 17.82
N LEU A 694 -21.12 7.31 18.33
CA LEU A 694 -21.42 7.90 19.63
C LEU A 694 -22.45 9.01 19.46
N VAL A 695 -23.69 8.76 19.85
CA VAL A 695 -24.85 9.61 19.62
C VAL A 695 -25.29 10.27 20.92
N GLY A 696 -25.30 11.60 20.95
CA GLY A 696 -25.78 12.42 22.06
C GLY A 696 -27.15 13.06 21.80
N GLU A 697 -27.67 13.84 22.76
CA GLU A 697 -28.90 14.62 22.60
C GLU A 697 -28.63 15.96 21.90
N ALA A 698 -27.45 16.52 22.11
CA ALA A 698 -27.07 17.80 21.52
C ALA A 698 -26.78 17.65 20.03
N TYR A 699 -27.18 18.66 19.25
CA TYR A 699 -26.88 18.74 17.83
C TYR A 699 -25.41 19.13 17.59
N ASN A 700 -24.74 18.38 16.74
CA ASN A 700 -23.38 18.65 16.31
C ASN A 700 -23.38 19.45 15.00
N PRO A 701 -23.02 20.73 15.03
CA PRO A 701 -23.07 21.59 13.84
C PRO A 701 -22.01 21.24 12.80
N VAL A 702 -20.94 20.52 13.19
CA VAL A 702 -19.87 20.10 12.27
C VAL A 702 -20.37 18.96 11.39
N ASN A 703 -21.05 17.98 11.99
CA ASN A 703 -21.53 16.78 11.29
C ASN A 703 -22.99 16.90 10.80
N ASN A 704 -23.66 18.02 11.13
CA ASN A 704 -25.06 18.26 10.80
C ASN A 704 -26.01 17.15 11.32
N ASN A 705 -25.69 16.57 12.49
CA ASN A 705 -26.44 15.48 13.13
C ASN A 705 -26.18 15.46 14.65
N THR A 706 -26.51 14.37 15.34
CA THR A 706 -26.25 14.19 16.77
C THR A 706 -25.07 13.26 17.08
N VAL A 707 -24.22 12.96 16.10
CA VAL A 707 -23.04 12.09 16.27
C VAL A 707 -21.83 12.92 16.74
N TRP A 708 -21.26 12.53 17.86
CA TRP A 708 -20.12 13.18 18.50
C TRP A 708 -18.86 12.33 18.52
N GLY A 709 -18.94 11.14 17.98
CA GLY A 709 -17.83 10.23 17.75
C GLY A 709 -18.24 9.14 16.78
N GLN A 710 -17.35 8.75 15.88
CA GLN A 710 -17.64 7.66 14.94
C GLN A 710 -16.39 6.98 14.44
N GLN A 711 -16.53 5.68 14.16
CA GLN A 711 -15.58 4.92 13.39
C GLN A 711 -16.33 3.95 12.48
N ASP A 712 -16.20 4.18 11.17
CA ASP A 712 -16.85 3.39 10.13
C ASP A 712 -15.77 2.67 9.33
N GLN A 713 -15.80 1.34 9.35
CA GLN A 713 -14.81 0.53 8.62
C GLN A 713 -15.40 -0.81 8.18
N GLU A 714 -14.81 -1.43 7.18
CA GLU A 714 -15.02 -2.87 6.96
C GLU A 714 -14.41 -3.64 8.13
N PRO A 715 -14.97 -4.79 8.51
CA PRO A 715 -14.48 -5.56 9.65
C PRO A 715 -12.97 -5.77 9.62
N ARG A 716 -12.30 -5.54 10.77
CA ARG A 716 -10.85 -5.54 10.94
C ARG A 716 -10.10 -4.58 10.00
N GLY A 717 -10.71 -3.43 9.67
CA GLY A 717 -10.10 -2.47 8.75
C GLY A 717 -9.94 -3.01 7.32
N GLY A 718 -10.84 -3.89 6.88
CA GLY A 718 -10.83 -4.54 5.57
C GLY A 718 -10.08 -5.87 5.51
N LEU A 719 -9.49 -6.34 6.64
CA LEU A 719 -8.81 -7.63 6.70
C LEU A 719 -9.77 -8.83 6.79
N ALA A 720 -11.03 -8.60 7.17
CA ALA A 720 -12.07 -9.61 7.29
C ALA A 720 -13.36 -9.08 6.67
N MET A 721 -13.37 -8.81 5.38
CA MET A 721 -14.56 -8.40 4.64
C MET A 721 -15.71 -9.38 4.87
N THR A 722 -16.96 -8.90 4.96
CA THR A 722 -18.13 -9.77 5.21
C THR A 722 -18.26 -10.89 4.19
N THR A 723 -17.84 -10.67 2.95
CA THR A 723 -17.81 -11.69 1.88
C THR A 723 -16.82 -12.83 2.11
N SER A 724 -15.85 -12.65 3.01
CA SER A 724 -14.85 -13.68 3.35
C SER A 724 -15.22 -14.53 4.56
N TRP A 725 -16.33 -14.23 5.23
CA TRP A 725 -16.74 -14.96 6.46
C TRP A 725 -17.27 -16.35 6.14
N LEU A 726 -16.75 -17.34 6.84
CA LEU A 726 -17.30 -18.69 6.80
C LEU A 726 -18.51 -18.79 7.76
N PRO A 727 -19.57 -19.47 7.36
CA PRO A 727 -20.72 -19.69 8.24
C PRO A 727 -20.29 -20.36 9.56
N GLY A 728 -20.67 -19.74 10.70
CA GLY A 728 -20.32 -20.21 12.03
C GLY A 728 -18.98 -19.72 12.56
N GLU A 729 -18.13 -19.10 11.75
CA GLU A 729 -16.86 -18.49 12.17
C GLU A 729 -17.12 -17.25 13.04
N ILE A 730 -16.33 -17.08 14.11
CA ILE A 730 -16.39 -15.88 14.95
C ILE A 730 -15.35 -14.90 14.44
N ILE A 731 -15.81 -13.70 14.06
CA ILE A 731 -14.97 -12.58 13.60
C ILE A 731 -14.81 -11.60 14.77
N VAL A 732 -13.57 -11.40 15.19
CA VAL A 732 -13.17 -10.44 16.24
C VAL A 732 -12.78 -9.13 15.57
N ASP A 733 -13.48 -8.04 15.91
CA ASP A 733 -13.40 -6.77 15.18
C ASP A 733 -13.22 -5.61 16.16
N ASP A 734 -12.02 -5.00 16.15
CA ASP A 734 -11.60 -3.99 17.11
C ASP A 734 -11.85 -2.57 16.61
N TYR A 735 -12.31 -1.72 17.52
CA TYR A 735 -12.60 -0.30 17.32
C TYR A 735 -11.95 0.57 18.37
N LEU A 736 -11.62 1.78 17.97
CA LEU A 736 -11.16 2.86 18.85
C LEU A 736 -11.94 4.13 18.51
N VAL A 737 -13.14 4.27 19.03
CA VAL A 737 -14.08 5.34 18.66
C VAL A 737 -13.65 6.66 19.30
N PRO A 738 -13.23 7.67 18.51
CA PRO A 738 -12.82 8.96 19.06
C PRO A 738 -14.05 9.73 19.56
N ILE A 739 -13.93 10.39 20.70
CA ILE A 739 -14.90 11.38 21.21
C ILE A 739 -14.47 12.74 20.70
N SER A 740 -15.38 13.50 20.09
CA SER A 740 -15.07 14.85 19.64
C SER A 740 -14.56 15.71 20.81
N PRO A 741 -13.47 16.49 20.61
CA PRO A 741 -13.02 17.45 21.62
C PRO A 741 -14.07 18.47 22.04
N ASP A 742 -15.05 18.75 21.15
CA ASP A 742 -16.12 19.69 21.36
C ASP A 742 -17.42 19.02 21.85
N ALA A 743 -17.37 17.75 22.21
CA ALA A 743 -18.55 17.02 22.71
C ALA A 743 -19.02 17.62 24.04
N PRO A 744 -20.27 18.10 24.12
CA PRO A 744 -20.76 18.67 25.38
C PRO A 744 -20.95 17.60 26.44
N PRO A 745 -20.82 17.95 27.74
CA PRO A 745 -21.14 17.04 28.84
C PRO A 745 -22.57 16.51 28.74
N GLY A 746 -22.76 15.23 29.06
CA GLY A 746 -24.09 14.62 29.07
C GLY A 746 -24.09 13.11 28.76
N HIS A 747 -25.27 12.57 28.52
CA HIS A 747 -25.47 11.15 28.25
C HIS A 747 -25.36 10.86 26.75
N TYR A 748 -24.65 9.81 26.44
CA TYR A 748 -24.39 9.36 25.06
C TYR A 748 -24.66 7.86 24.93
N ARG A 749 -25.06 7.47 23.73
CA ARG A 749 -25.32 6.07 23.37
C ARG A 749 -24.35 5.64 22.28
N LEU A 750 -23.67 4.52 22.49
CA LEU A 750 -22.85 3.88 21.49
C LEU A 750 -23.71 2.93 20.65
N GLN A 751 -23.85 3.22 19.37
CA GLN A 751 -24.71 2.50 18.44
C GLN A 751 -23.86 1.79 17.39
N VAL A 752 -24.27 0.55 17.04
CA VAL A 752 -23.62 -0.26 16.01
C VAL A 752 -24.62 -0.65 14.95
N GLY A 753 -24.20 -0.64 13.69
CA GLY A 753 -24.97 -1.17 12.57
C GLY A 753 -24.08 -1.45 11.36
N LEU A 754 -24.70 -1.92 10.28
CA LEU A 754 -24.00 -2.22 9.01
C LEU A 754 -24.72 -1.54 7.84
N TYR A 755 -23.94 -1.15 6.84
CA TYR A 755 -24.46 -0.52 5.62
C TYR A 755 -23.64 -0.89 4.38
N LEU A 756 -24.28 -0.82 3.21
CA LEU A 756 -23.59 -0.91 1.92
C LEU A 756 -22.81 0.37 1.65
N PRO A 757 -21.49 0.30 1.37
CA PRO A 757 -20.60 1.48 1.35
C PRO A 757 -21.01 2.61 0.42
N PHE A 758 -21.57 2.28 -0.76
CA PHE A 758 -21.87 3.27 -1.79
C PHE A 758 -23.36 3.67 -1.80
N GLU A 759 -24.25 2.73 -1.56
CA GLU A 759 -25.69 2.96 -1.54
C GLU A 759 -26.15 3.59 -0.22
N GLY A 760 -25.37 3.42 0.86
CA GLY A 760 -25.71 3.89 2.20
C GLY A 760 -26.87 3.15 2.86
N ASN A 761 -27.39 2.10 2.22
CA ASN A 761 -28.50 1.30 2.72
C ASN A 761 -28.07 0.52 3.96
N ARG A 762 -28.70 0.81 5.10
CA ARG A 762 -28.44 0.15 6.37
C ARG A 762 -29.22 -1.15 6.49
N LEU A 763 -28.60 -2.16 7.11
CA LEU A 763 -29.27 -3.41 7.40
C LEU A 763 -30.22 -3.27 8.59
N PRO A 764 -31.44 -3.84 8.51
CA PRO A 764 -32.33 -3.89 9.65
C PRO A 764 -31.76 -4.78 10.76
N ALA A 765 -31.83 -4.30 12.00
CA ALA A 765 -31.44 -5.01 13.22
C ALA A 765 -32.64 -5.68 13.87
N VAL A 766 -32.52 -6.95 14.19
CA VAL A 766 -33.60 -7.77 14.77
C VAL A 766 -33.07 -8.49 16.00
N ASN A 767 -33.83 -8.47 17.10
CA ASN A 767 -33.44 -9.19 18.30
C ASN A 767 -33.71 -10.72 18.20
N THR A 768 -33.31 -11.48 19.22
CA THR A 768 -33.47 -12.94 19.27
C THR A 768 -34.94 -13.40 19.25
N GLN A 769 -35.91 -12.50 19.50
CA GLN A 769 -37.35 -12.77 19.43
C GLN A 769 -37.97 -12.44 18.07
N GLY A 770 -37.15 -11.97 17.11
CA GLY A 770 -37.59 -11.56 15.77
C GLY A 770 -38.22 -10.15 15.73
N GLN A 771 -38.08 -9.34 16.78
CA GLN A 771 -38.56 -7.97 16.82
C GLN A 771 -37.57 -7.02 16.19
N LEU A 772 -38.04 -6.15 15.29
CA LEU A 772 -37.25 -5.11 14.64
C LEU A 772 -36.83 -4.03 15.65
N LEU A 773 -35.55 -3.76 15.76
CA LEU A 773 -34.97 -2.74 16.64
C LEU A 773 -34.71 -1.40 15.91
N GLY A 774 -34.64 -1.42 14.57
CA GLY A 774 -34.30 -0.29 13.72
C GLY A 774 -33.21 -0.68 12.71
N ASP A 775 -32.33 0.26 12.38
CA ASP A 775 -31.18 0.07 11.50
C ASP A 775 -29.83 0.05 12.27
N SER A 776 -29.90 0.05 13.59
CA SER A 776 -28.78 0.01 14.52
C SER A 776 -29.21 -0.55 15.87
N VAL A 777 -28.25 -0.90 16.71
CA VAL A 777 -28.47 -1.35 18.09
C VAL A 777 -27.60 -0.53 19.05
N VAL A 778 -28.18 -0.12 20.18
CA VAL A 778 -27.44 0.48 21.29
C VAL A 778 -26.73 -0.63 22.06
N ILE A 779 -25.41 -0.57 22.10
CA ILE A 779 -24.57 -1.58 22.77
C ILE A 779 -24.08 -1.11 24.16
N PHE A 780 -23.98 0.20 24.36
CA PHE A 780 -23.50 0.78 25.61
C PHE A 780 -23.96 2.24 25.78
N GLU A 781 -24.08 2.68 27.02
CA GLU A 781 -24.37 4.07 27.38
C GLU A 781 -23.24 4.63 28.24
N ILE A 782 -22.83 5.88 27.94
CA ILE A 782 -21.74 6.57 28.63
C ILE A 782 -22.16 7.98 29.04
N GLU A 783 -21.42 8.55 29.96
CA GLU A 783 -21.48 9.96 30.34
C GLU A 783 -20.19 10.67 29.94
N ILE A 784 -20.31 11.78 29.23
CA ILE A 784 -19.19 12.68 28.97
C ILE A 784 -19.18 13.76 30.04
N LEU A 785 -18.05 13.86 30.74
CA LEU A 785 -17.82 14.82 31.81
C LEU A 785 -17.36 16.19 31.25
N GLU A 786 -17.37 17.24 32.13
CA GLU A 786 -16.85 18.56 31.76
C GLU A 786 -15.34 18.60 31.52
#